data_83872332e3e7200668f252aa51fffa2d
#
_entry.id   83872332e3e7200668f252aa51fffa2d
#
_cell.length_a   1.000
_cell.length_b   1.000
_cell.length_c   1.000
_cell.angle_alpha   90.00
_cell.angle_beta   90.00
_cell.angle_gamma   90.00
#
_symmetry.space_group_name_H-M   'P 1'
#
loop_
_entity.id
_entity.type
_entity.pdbx_description
1 polymer ?
#
loop_
_entity_poly.entity_id
_entity_poly.type
_entity_poly.pdbx_seq_one_letter_code
_entity_poly.pdbx_strand_id
1 'polypeptide(L)'
;MIKKTLTILAVSCMMYSCATKTESNPFFTEFQTQYGVPSFDKIKLEHYEPAFLKGIEEQNQNIEAIIESPEIPTFENTIVALDNSAPILDRVSAIFFNMTDAETTDSLTALSIKLAPVLSEHDDNISLNEKLFKRVNDVYQKKDSLNLTSEQERLLDKTYKRFVRSGANLNAEDQTRLREINKELSTLGITFSNNILNENNAFKLFVDKEEDLAGLPEWFRQSAAEEAKAAGQPGKWLFTLHNASRLPFLQYSENRPLREQIYKAYINRGNNNDENDNKENIRKIVSLRLEKAKLLGFDCYANFVLDETMAKNASNVMSLLNNLWSYALPKAKAEATELQKLMDKEGKGEKLEAWDWWYYTEKLRKKKYNLSEEDTKPYFKLENVRNGAFTVANKLYGITLTKLEGVPTYHPDVEVFEVKDADGSQLGIFYVDYFPRSGKSGGAWMSNYREQQGDTRPLVCNVCSFTKPVGDTPSLLTMDEVETLFHEFGHALHGLLTKCEYKGTSGTNVVRDFVELPSQINEHWATEPEVLKMYAKHYQTGEVIPDEIIEKILQQKTFNQGFMTTELLAAAILDMNLHTVTDVKNIDMLAFEKEAMDKLGLIPEIAPRYRVTYFNHIIGGYAAGYYSYLWANVLDNDAFEAFKEHGIFDKNTADLFRHNVLEKGDSEDPMVLYRNFRGAEPSLEPLLKNRGMK
;
A
#
# COMPACT_ATOMS: atom_id res chain seq x y z
N MET A 1 -23.98 -42.60 87.18
CA MET A 1 -23.39 -41.30 86.79
C MET A 1 -22.68 -41.52 85.49
N ILE A 2 -23.30 -41.23 84.35
CA ILE A 2 -22.76 -41.44 83.01
C ILE A 2 -22.62 -40.07 82.35
N LYS A 3 -21.35 -39.68 82.08
CA LYS A 3 -21.07 -38.48 81.33
C LYS A 3 -21.21 -38.77 79.83
N LYS A 4 -22.12 -38.08 79.15
CA LYS A 4 -22.22 -38.06 77.68
C LYS A 4 -21.24 -37.03 77.10
N THR A 5 -20.33 -37.48 76.32
CA THR A 5 -19.41 -36.62 75.48
C THR A 5 -20.07 -36.39 74.14
N LEU A 6 -20.33 -35.15 73.78
CA LEU A 6 -20.86 -34.74 72.49
C LEU A 6 -19.61 -34.46 71.60
N THR A 7 -19.49 -35.21 70.51
CA THR A 7 -18.49 -34.97 69.49
C THR A 7 -19.14 -34.11 68.41
N ILE A 8 -18.67 -32.86 68.22
CA ILE A 8 -19.10 -31.97 67.15
C ILE A 8 -18.19 -32.26 65.91
N LEU A 9 -18.82 -32.78 64.86
CA LEU A 9 -18.17 -32.94 63.55
C LEU A 9 -18.26 -31.63 62.77
N ALA A 10 -17.15 -30.90 62.63
CA ALA A 10 -17.10 -29.72 61.77
C ALA A 10 -16.82 -30.18 60.32
N VAL A 11 -17.84 -30.11 59.45
CA VAL A 11 -17.73 -30.31 58.03
C VAL A 11 -17.23 -28.99 57.42
N SER A 12 -15.95 -28.94 57.06
CA SER A 12 -15.33 -27.83 56.35
C SER A 12 -15.68 -27.95 54.86
N CYS A 13 -16.69 -27.23 54.39
CA CYS A 13 -16.92 -27.03 52.95
C CYS A 13 -15.82 -26.15 52.36
N MET A 14 -14.79 -26.73 51.74
CA MET A 14 -13.93 -26.01 50.84
C MET A 14 -14.71 -25.70 49.56
N MET A 15 -15.22 -24.48 49.46
CA MET A 15 -15.64 -23.92 48.18
C MET A 15 -14.37 -23.66 47.34
N TYR A 16 -14.08 -24.55 46.43
CA TYR A 16 -13.18 -24.24 45.30
C TYR A 16 -13.89 -23.20 44.42
N SER A 17 -13.58 -21.93 44.65
CA SER A 17 -13.87 -20.89 43.69
C SER A 17 -12.98 -21.15 42.50
N CYS A 18 -13.52 -21.77 41.44
CA CYS A 18 -12.96 -21.69 40.12
C CYS A 18 -13.08 -20.23 39.64
N ALA A 19 -12.15 -19.39 40.05
CA ALA A 19 -11.91 -18.16 39.35
C ALA A 19 -11.40 -18.58 37.97
N THR A 20 -12.27 -18.63 36.98
CA THR A 20 -11.86 -18.52 35.57
C THR A 20 -11.00 -17.27 35.50
N LYS A 21 -9.68 -17.41 35.37
CA LYS A 21 -8.84 -16.31 34.94
C LYS A 21 -9.44 -15.83 33.62
N THR A 22 -10.18 -14.75 33.66
CA THR A 22 -10.48 -13.97 32.47
C THR A 22 -9.11 -13.62 31.88
N GLU A 23 -8.76 -14.24 30.78
CA GLU A 23 -7.53 -13.86 30.06
C GLU A 23 -7.62 -12.34 29.85
N SER A 24 -6.61 -11.63 30.32
CA SER A 24 -6.55 -10.17 30.11
C SER A 24 -6.42 -9.91 28.62
N ASN A 25 -7.10 -8.88 28.10
CA ASN A 25 -7.02 -8.50 26.71
C ASN A 25 -5.53 -8.32 26.27
N PRO A 26 -5.08 -9.01 25.21
CA PRO A 26 -3.68 -9.01 24.80
C PRO A 26 -3.11 -7.61 24.47
N PHE A 27 -3.98 -6.66 24.11
CA PHE A 27 -3.56 -5.30 23.75
C PHE A 27 -3.26 -4.38 24.94
N PHE A 28 -3.69 -4.74 26.15
CA PHE A 28 -3.56 -3.84 27.32
C PHE A 28 -2.12 -3.67 27.83
N THR A 29 -1.23 -4.57 27.45
CA THR A 29 0.20 -4.52 27.78
C THR A 29 1.02 -4.83 26.55
N GLU A 30 2.33 -4.55 26.61
CA GLU A 30 3.27 -5.03 25.60
C GLU A 30 3.16 -6.54 25.42
N PHE A 31 3.27 -7.00 24.17
CA PHE A 31 3.23 -8.45 23.89
C PHE A 31 4.42 -9.16 24.52
N GLN A 32 4.14 -10.12 25.38
CA GLN A 32 5.15 -10.93 26.10
C GLN A 32 5.62 -12.12 25.24
N THR A 33 5.88 -11.87 23.96
CA THR A 33 6.36 -12.82 22.99
C THR A 33 7.85 -12.58 22.72
N GLN A 34 8.52 -13.53 22.07
CA GLN A 34 9.86 -13.28 21.57
C GLN A 34 9.80 -12.06 20.60
N TYR A 35 10.73 -11.12 20.75
CA TYR A 35 10.78 -9.86 19.99
C TYR A 35 9.62 -8.87 20.23
N GLY A 36 8.69 -9.16 21.13
CA GLY A 36 7.49 -8.33 21.34
C GLY A 36 6.55 -8.32 20.14
N VAL A 37 6.52 -9.39 19.35
CA VAL A 37 5.61 -9.54 18.20
C VAL A 37 4.17 -9.76 18.66
N PRO A 38 3.17 -9.40 17.82
CA PRO A 38 1.77 -9.59 18.16
C PRO A 38 1.43 -11.05 18.49
N SER A 39 0.67 -11.27 19.56
CA SER A 39 0.16 -12.60 19.96
C SER A 39 -1.06 -12.97 19.10
N PHE A 40 -0.88 -13.12 17.77
CA PHE A 40 -1.98 -13.40 16.84
C PHE A 40 -2.78 -14.65 17.22
N ASP A 41 -2.15 -15.63 17.84
CA ASP A 41 -2.78 -16.86 18.38
C ASP A 41 -3.78 -16.59 19.51
N LYS A 42 -3.70 -15.43 20.19
CA LYS A 42 -4.55 -15.03 21.32
C LYS A 42 -5.49 -13.88 20.97
N ILE A 43 -5.20 -13.11 19.92
CA ILE A 43 -6.04 -12.00 19.50
C ILE A 43 -7.33 -12.53 18.89
N LYS A 44 -8.47 -12.02 19.38
CA LYS A 44 -9.80 -12.34 18.90
C LYS A 44 -10.58 -11.07 18.59
N LEU A 45 -11.64 -11.18 17.80
CA LEU A 45 -12.52 -10.05 17.46
C LEU A 45 -13.00 -9.28 18.70
N GLU A 46 -13.37 -9.99 19.77
CA GLU A 46 -13.87 -9.42 21.04
C GLU A 46 -12.84 -8.57 21.80
N HIS A 47 -11.56 -8.65 21.45
CA HIS A 47 -10.49 -7.88 22.07
C HIS A 47 -10.32 -6.48 21.48
N TYR A 48 -10.69 -6.26 20.23
CA TYR A 48 -10.44 -4.99 19.54
C TYR A 48 -11.19 -3.81 20.13
N GLU A 49 -12.52 -3.88 20.24
CA GLU A 49 -13.32 -2.76 20.74
C GLU A 49 -12.91 -2.33 22.15
N PRO A 50 -12.79 -3.24 23.14
CA PRO A 50 -12.30 -2.86 24.47
C PRO A 50 -10.88 -2.25 24.44
N ALA A 51 -10.01 -2.71 23.53
CA ALA A 51 -8.67 -2.17 23.41
C ALA A 51 -8.66 -0.75 22.83
N PHE A 52 -9.47 -0.48 21.81
CA PHE A 52 -9.66 0.87 21.31
C PHE A 52 -10.19 1.83 22.38
N LEU A 53 -11.25 1.44 23.07
CA LEU A 53 -11.83 2.28 24.13
C LEU A 53 -10.84 2.52 25.27
N LYS A 54 -10.08 1.50 25.67
CA LYS A 54 -9.03 1.64 26.69
C LYS A 54 -7.87 2.51 26.22
N GLY A 55 -7.46 2.37 24.97
CA GLY A 55 -6.40 3.19 24.38
C GLY A 55 -6.80 4.66 24.26
N ILE A 56 -8.06 4.95 23.91
CA ILE A 56 -8.62 6.30 23.92
C ILE A 56 -8.61 6.87 25.35
N GLU A 57 -9.02 6.10 26.36
CA GLU A 57 -8.97 6.52 27.76
C GLU A 57 -7.56 6.83 28.22
N GLU A 58 -6.58 5.96 27.92
CA GLU A 58 -5.16 6.14 28.24
C GLU A 58 -4.60 7.40 27.57
N GLN A 59 -4.84 7.58 26.27
CA GLN A 59 -4.36 8.76 25.57
C GLN A 59 -4.97 10.05 26.12
N ASN A 60 -6.27 10.07 26.45
CA ASN A 60 -6.91 11.21 27.09
C ASN A 60 -6.25 11.56 28.43
N GLN A 61 -5.90 10.57 29.26
CA GLN A 61 -5.19 10.78 30.53
C GLN A 61 -3.79 11.35 30.30
N ASN A 62 -3.06 10.85 29.30
CA ASN A 62 -1.73 11.34 28.94
C ASN A 62 -1.77 12.77 28.39
N ILE A 63 -2.77 13.08 27.55
CA ILE A 63 -3.00 14.45 27.05
C ILE A 63 -3.33 15.42 28.19
N GLU A 64 -4.21 15.02 29.11
CA GLU A 64 -4.56 15.84 30.28
C GLU A 64 -3.32 16.10 31.16
N ALA A 65 -2.44 15.10 31.36
CA ALA A 65 -1.19 15.27 32.08
C ALA A 65 -0.26 16.29 31.39
N ILE A 66 -0.21 16.30 30.05
CA ILE A 66 0.54 17.32 29.29
C ILE A 66 -0.08 18.71 29.51
N ILE A 67 -1.41 18.83 29.40
CA ILE A 67 -2.14 20.10 29.49
C ILE A 67 -2.01 20.72 30.89
N GLU A 68 -2.18 19.93 31.93
CA GLU A 68 -2.20 20.40 33.33
C GLU A 68 -0.79 20.47 33.94
N SER A 69 0.26 20.13 33.21
CA SER A 69 1.64 20.26 33.68
C SER A 69 1.95 21.74 34.06
N PRO A 70 2.40 22.02 35.29
CA PRO A 70 2.77 23.35 35.72
C PRO A 70 4.12 23.84 35.12
N GLU A 71 4.84 22.96 34.45
CA GLU A 71 6.13 23.25 33.83
C GLU A 71 5.97 24.06 32.55
N ILE A 72 6.97 24.90 32.26
CA ILE A 72 7.04 25.59 30.97
C ILE A 72 7.11 24.55 29.85
N PRO A 73 6.33 24.73 28.76
CA PRO A 73 6.39 23.82 27.62
C PRO A 73 7.79 23.74 27.03
N THR A 74 8.29 22.48 26.89
CA THR A 74 9.56 22.13 26.24
C THR A 74 9.29 21.13 25.13
N PHE A 75 10.31 20.86 24.31
CA PHE A 75 10.25 19.82 23.30
C PHE A 75 9.91 18.45 23.93
N GLU A 76 10.58 18.10 25.03
CA GLU A 76 10.41 16.81 25.70
C GLU A 76 9.04 16.67 26.39
N ASN A 77 8.64 17.64 27.23
CA ASN A 77 7.42 17.54 28.03
C ASN A 77 6.13 17.85 27.25
N THR A 78 6.26 18.23 25.98
CA THR A 78 5.09 18.56 25.13
C THR A 78 5.12 17.79 23.83
N ILE A 79 6.15 17.87 22.99
CA ILE A 79 6.19 17.25 21.66
C ILE A 79 6.47 15.76 21.77
N VAL A 80 7.53 15.35 22.46
CA VAL A 80 7.86 13.94 22.68
C VAL A 80 6.80 13.25 23.55
N ALA A 81 6.28 13.92 24.57
CA ALA A 81 5.19 13.41 25.39
C ALA A 81 3.92 13.15 24.56
N LEU A 82 3.59 14.03 23.60
CA LEU A 82 2.47 13.87 22.69
C LEU A 82 2.71 12.74 21.70
N ASP A 83 3.90 12.63 21.09
CA ASP A 83 4.27 11.54 20.19
C ASP A 83 4.12 10.17 20.88
N ASN A 84 4.36 10.07 22.18
CA ASN A 84 4.26 8.86 22.98
C ASN A 84 2.94 8.70 23.75
N SER A 85 1.93 9.51 23.46
CA SER A 85 0.71 9.56 24.29
C SER A 85 -0.23 8.38 24.18
N ALA A 86 -0.10 7.51 23.15
CA ALA A 86 -1.11 6.53 22.75
C ALA A 86 -0.63 5.07 22.67
N PRO A 87 0.11 4.49 23.62
CA PRO A 87 0.77 3.19 23.42
C PRO A 87 -0.21 2.02 23.18
N ILE A 88 -1.37 1.97 23.85
CA ILE A 88 -2.39 0.94 23.60
C ILE A 88 -3.08 1.19 22.25
N LEU A 89 -3.44 2.44 21.97
CA LEU A 89 -4.13 2.80 20.73
C LEU A 89 -3.27 2.56 19.51
N ASP A 90 -1.98 2.90 19.54
CA ASP A 90 -1.02 2.61 18.48
C ASP A 90 -0.94 1.10 18.21
N ARG A 91 -0.79 0.30 19.28
CA ARG A 91 -0.68 -1.16 19.18
C ARG A 91 -1.92 -1.82 18.60
N VAL A 92 -3.10 -1.43 19.05
CA VAL A 92 -4.36 -2.02 18.53
C VAL A 92 -4.64 -1.55 17.11
N SER A 93 -4.41 -0.27 16.81
CA SER A 93 -4.64 0.32 15.47
C SER A 93 -3.75 -0.32 14.40
N ALA A 94 -2.46 -0.46 14.66
CA ALA A 94 -1.51 -1.05 13.73
C ALA A 94 -1.92 -2.47 13.29
N ILE A 95 -2.43 -3.27 14.23
CA ILE A 95 -2.89 -4.64 13.94
C ILE A 95 -4.28 -4.61 13.30
N PHE A 96 -5.23 -3.88 13.89
CA PHE A 96 -6.61 -3.86 13.42
C PHE A 96 -6.74 -3.42 11.97
N PHE A 97 -6.12 -2.28 11.61
CA PHE A 97 -6.24 -1.75 10.26
C PHE A 97 -5.50 -2.62 9.22
N ASN A 98 -4.39 -3.27 9.59
CA ASN A 98 -3.82 -4.26 8.68
C ASN A 98 -4.73 -5.48 8.52
N MET A 99 -5.41 -5.94 9.57
CA MET A 99 -6.35 -7.07 9.51
C MET A 99 -7.63 -6.74 8.72
N THR A 100 -8.11 -5.49 8.74
CA THR A 100 -9.26 -5.09 7.90
C THR A 100 -8.98 -5.19 6.41
N ASP A 101 -7.72 -5.16 6.00
CA ASP A 101 -7.31 -5.31 4.60
C ASP A 101 -6.72 -6.70 4.29
N ALA A 102 -6.00 -7.32 5.22
CA ALA A 102 -5.31 -8.59 4.98
C ALA A 102 -6.13 -9.84 5.33
N GLU A 103 -7.04 -9.77 6.31
CA GLU A 103 -7.81 -10.92 6.83
C GLU A 103 -9.20 -10.50 7.32
N THR A 104 -9.93 -9.74 6.50
CA THR A 104 -11.23 -9.20 6.92
C THR A 104 -12.33 -10.26 6.96
N THR A 105 -13.32 -10.00 7.80
CA THR A 105 -14.58 -10.73 7.92
C THR A 105 -15.72 -9.73 8.03
N ASP A 106 -16.96 -10.17 7.78
CA ASP A 106 -18.15 -9.31 7.95
C ASP A 106 -18.20 -8.68 9.35
N SER A 107 -17.81 -9.44 10.37
CA SER A 107 -17.78 -8.95 11.77
C SER A 107 -16.69 -7.91 12.00
N LEU A 108 -15.50 -8.10 11.39
CA LEU A 108 -14.40 -7.12 11.48
C LEU A 108 -14.76 -5.84 10.72
N THR A 109 -15.38 -5.98 9.56
CA THR A 109 -15.90 -4.85 8.75
C THR A 109 -16.97 -4.07 9.54
N ALA A 110 -17.94 -4.77 10.16
CA ALA A 110 -18.96 -4.11 10.97
C ALA A 110 -18.35 -3.36 12.17
N LEU A 111 -17.32 -3.94 12.80
CA LEU A 111 -16.57 -3.29 13.87
C LEU A 111 -15.81 -2.06 13.38
N SER A 112 -15.18 -2.14 12.23
CA SER A 112 -14.47 -1.02 11.58
C SER A 112 -15.41 0.17 11.32
N ILE A 113 -16.60 -0.09 10.77
CA ILE A 113 -17.64 0.93 10.55
C ILE A 113 -18.09 1.56 11.89
N LYS A 114 -18.24 0.75 12.93
CA LYS A 114 -18.63 1.23 14.27
C LYS A 114 -17.56 2.12 14.90
N LEU A 115 -16.28 1.75 14.76
CA LEU A 115 -15.15 2.45 15.40
C LEU A 115 -14.74 3.73 14.65
N ALA A 116 -14.92 3.79 13.34
CA ALA A 116 -14.47 4.91 12.52
C ALA A 116 -14.93 6.28 13.04
N PRO A 117 -16.22 6.52 13.33
CA PRO A 117 -16.66 7.81 13.88
C PRO A 117 -16.11 8.08 15.29
N VAL A 118 -15.88 7.03 16.10
CA VAL A 118 -15.33 7.15 17.47
C VAL A 118 -13.86 7.61 17.41
N LEU A 119 -13.09 7.00 16.51
CA LEU A 119 -11.68 7.35 16.31
C LEU A 119 -11.52 8.75 15.70
N SER A 120 -12.39 9.09 14.74
CA SER A 120 -12.42 10.43 14.16
C SER A 120 -12.74 11.50 15.20
N GLU A 121 -13.73 11.26 16.06
CA GLU A 121 -14.08 12.19 17.16
C GLU A 121 -12.94 12.31 18.16
N HIS A 122 -12.25 11.22 18.46
CA HIS A 122 -11.10 11.21 19.35
C HIS A 122 -9.92 12.03 18.79
N ASP A 123 -9.57 11.83 17.51
CA ASP A 123 -8.51 12.61 16.85
C ASP A 123 -8.85 14.12 16.79
N ASP A 124 -10.11 14.45 16.50
CA ASP A 124 -10.61 15.83 16.55
C ASP A 124 -10.54 16.43 17.96
N ASN A 125 -10.81 15.64 19.00
CA ASN A 125 -10.72 16.09 20.39
C ASN A 125 -9.30 16.43 20.82
N ILE A 126 -8.30 15.79 20.23
CA ILE A 126 -6.87 16.10 20.45
C ILE A 126 -6.46 17.29 19.59
N SER A 127 -6.67 17.21 18.29
CA SER A 127 -6.15 18.19 17.32
C SER A 127 -6.83 19.55 17.39
N LEU A 128 -8.06 19.62 17.92
CA LEU A 128 -8.80 20.87 18.16
C LEU A 128 -8.76 21.32 19.63
N ASN A 129 -7.90 20.71 20.47
CA ASN A 129 -7.78 21.10 21.87
C ASN A 129 -6.94 22.39 22.00
N GLU A 130 -7.59 23.49 22.36
CA GLU A 130 -6.96 24.81 22.46
C GLU A 130 -5.81 24.85 23.48
N LYS A 131 -5.94 24.20 24.63
CA LYS A 131 -4.90 24.20 25.66
C LYS A 131 -3.66 23.42 25.20
N LEU A 132 -3.88 22.25 24.56
CA LEU A 132 -2.80 21.45 24.03
C LEU A 132 -2.11 22.18 22.88
N PHE A 133 -2.88 22.74 21.94
CA PHE A 133 -2.33 23.53 20.84
C PHE A 133 -1.51 24.74 21.34
N LYS A 134 -2.00 25.41 22.39
CA LYS A 134 -1.22 26.50 23.00
C LYS A 134 0.15 26.03 23.47
N ARG A 135 0.26 24.88 24.14
CA ARG A 135 1.56 24.33 24.58
C ARG A 135 2.47 24.00 23.40
N VAL A 136 1.92 23.35 22.36
CA VAL A 136 2.66 23.03 21.12
C VAL A 136 3.15 24.32 20.45
N ASN A 137 2.29 25.32 20.32
CA ASN A 137 2.66 26.65 19.76
C ASN A 137 3.72 27.38 20.60
N ASP A 138 3.62 27.32 21.93
CA ASP A 138 4.60 27.93 22.81
C ASP A 138 6.01 27.33 22.64
N VAL A 139 6.12 26.02 22.30
CA VAL A 139 7.39 25.39 21.93
C VAL A 139 7.80 25.82 20.52
N TYR A 140 6.88 25.78 19.56
CA TYR A 140 7.13 26.09 18.15
C TYR A 140 7.67 27.52 17.95
N GLN A 141 7.10 28.52 18.67
CA GLN A 141 7.54 29.92 18.59
C GLN A 141 8.97 30.16 19.13
N LYS A 142 9.52 29.20 19.85
CA LYS A 142 10.88 29.24 20.41
C LYS A 142 11.88 28.38 19.64
N LYS A 143 11.47 27.70 18.54
CA LYS A 143 12.26 26.67 17.85
C LYS A 143 13.69 27.11 17.55
N ASP A 144 13.89 28.31 17.05
CA ASP A 144 15.21 28.85 16.69
C ASP A 144 16.18 29.03 17.91
N SER A 145 15.66 28.99 19.13
CA SER A 145 16.43 29.13 20.38
C SER A 145 16.64 27.82 21.14
N LEU A 146 16.01 26.69 20.67
CA LEU A 146 16.03 25.42 21.40
C LEU A 146 17.24 24.55 21.08
N ASN A 147 18.06 24.89 20.07
CA ASN A 147 19.19 24.08 19.59
C ASN A 147 18.79 22.62 19.30
N LEU A 148 17.66 22.44 18.64
CA LEU A 148 17.13 21.13 18.23
C LEU A 148 18.01 20.49 17.17
N THR A 149 18.02 19.15 17.10
CA THR A 149 18.54 18.42 15.94
C THR A 149 17.58 18.55 14.77
N SER A 150 18.03 18.28 13.53
CA SER A 150 17.15 18.27 12.34
C SER A 150 15.89 17.43 12.56
N GLU A 151 16.03 16.23 13.14
CA GLU A 151 14.89 15.34 13.40
C GLU A 151 13.93 15.95 14.43
N GLN A 152 14.44 16.57 15.48
CA GLN A 152 13.61 17.24 16.48
C GLN A 152 12.87 18.45 15.89
N GLU A 153 13.55 19.26 15.07
CA GLU A 153 12.91 20.36 14.35
C GLU A 153 11.81 19.83 13.41
N ARG A 154 12.08 18.74 12.71
CA ARG A 154 11.12 18.12 11.82
C ARG A 154 9.89 17.59 12.57
N LEU A 155 10.08 16.87 13.68
CA LEU A 155 8.98 16.41 14.52
C LEU A 155 8.15 17.58 15.07
N LEU A 156 8.80 18.65 15.54
CA LEU A 156 8.13 19.85 16.01
C LEU A 156 7.31 20.52 14.91
N ASP A 157 7.89 20.71 13.72
CA ASP A 157 7.19 21.27 12.55
C ASP A 157 5.98 20.42 12.16
N LYS A 158 6.13 19.08 12.05
CA LYS A 158 5.02 18.15 11.75
C LYS A 158 3.91 18.24 12.81
N THR A 159 4.29 18.24 14.08
CA THR A 159 3.33 18.32 15.19
C THR A 159 2.55 19.65 15.14
N TYR A 160 3.23 20.78 15.02
CA TYR A 160 2.59 22.09 14.92
C TYR A 160 1.66 22.19 13.72
N LYS A 161 2.14 21.79 12.54
CA LYS A 161 1.36 21.81 11.30
C LYS A 161 0.16 20.87 11.36
N ARG A 162 0.28 19.70 11.99
CA ARG A 162 -0.86 18.81 12.23
C ARG A 162 -2.00 19.54 12.92
N PHE A 163 -1.75 20.30 14.00
CA PHE A 163 -2.78 21.08 14.69
C PHE A 163 -3.39 22.15 13.78
N VAL A 164 -2.55 22.96 13.15
CA VAL A 164 -3.00 24.05 12.27
C VAL A 164 -3.87 23.50 11.12
N ARG A 165 -3.42 22.45 10.47
CA ARG A 165 -4.09 21.80 9.35
C ARG A 165 -5.34 20.99 9.77
N SER A 166 -5.43 20.62 11.04
CA SER A 166 -6.63 20.05 11.64
C SER A 166 -7.62 21.11 12.16
N GLY A 167 -7.34 22.40 11.97
CA GLY A 167 -8.29 23.47 12.26
C GLY A 167 -8.18 24.08 13.66
N ALA A 168 -7.04 23.92 14.36
CA ALA A 168 -6.84 24.50 15.70
C ALA A 168 -7.01 26.04 15.75
N ASN A 169 -6.80 26.73 14.62
CA ASN A 169 -6.97 28.17 14.48
C ASN A 169 -8.39 28.59 14.03
N LEU A 170 -9.30 27.67 13.80
CA LEU A 170 -10.67 27.97 13.40
C LEU A 170 -11.51 28.46 14.59
N ASN A 171 -12.55 29.24 14.30
CA ASN A 171 -13.57 29.57 15.29
C ASN A 171 -14.44 28.34 15.66
N ALA A 172 -15.20 28.39 16.71
CA ALA A 172 -15.98 27.27 17.24
C ALA A 172 -17.04 26.73 16.27
N GLU A 173 -17.65 27.57 15.42
CA GLU A 173 -18.63 27.16 14.42
C GLU A 173 -17.96 26.32 13.32
N ASP A 174 -16.86 26.82 12.77
CA ASP A 174 -16.07 26.14 11.75
C ASP A 174 -15.43 24.83 12.28
N GLN A 175 -14.97 24.80 13.53
CA GLN A 175 -14.50 23.57 14.19
C GLN A 175 -15.61 22.53 14.31
N THR A 176 -16.82 22.95 14.67
CA THR A 176 -17.99 22.04 14.75
C THR A 176 -18.27 21.44 13.38
N ARG A 177 -18.28 22.28 12.33
CA ARG A 177 -18.51 21.80 10.97
C ARG A 177 -17.41 20.87 10.48
N LEU A 178 -16.16 21.17 10.80
CA LEU A 178 -15.01 20.32 10.46
C LEU A 178 -15.10 18.92 11.09
N ARG A 179 -15.54 18.83 12.37
CA ARG A 179 -15.79 17.55 13.05
C ARG A 179 -16.86 16.71 12.33
N GLU A 180 -17.96 17.34 11.90
CA GLU A 180 -19.00 16.66 11.12
C GLU A 180 -18.43 16.10 9.80
N ILE A 181 -17.66 16.92 9.08
CA ILE A 181 -17.01 16.52 7.82
C ILE A 181 -16.06 15.32 8.05
N ASN A 182 -15.19 15.39 9.04
CA ASN A 182 -14.24 14.31 9.34
C ASN A 182 -14.95 12.99 9.67
N LYS A 183 -16.00 13.06 10.49
CA LYS A 183 -16.83 11.91 10.87
C LYS A 183 -17.53 11.28 9.66
N GLU A 184 -18.07 12.10 8.76
CA GLU A 184 -18.72 11.61 7.55
C GLU A 184 -17.70 11.00 6.57
N LEU A 185 -16.56 11.66 6.35
CA LEU A 185 -15.49 11.16 5.48
C LEU A 185 -14.95 9.80 5.95
N SER A 186 -14.78 9.60 7.26
CA SER A 186 -14.28 8.33 7.80
C SER A 186 -15.23 7.16 7.50
N THR A 187 -16.53 7.37 7.64
CA THR A 187 -17.56 6.36 7.34
C THR A 187 -17.67 6.09 5.83
N LEU A 188 -17.71 7.16 5.03
CA LEU A 188 -17.80 7.05 3.56
C LEU A 188 -16.59 6.32 2.96
N GLY A 189 -15.40 6.54 3.51
CA GLY A 189 -14.19 5.86 3.06
C GLY A 189 -14.27 4.34 3.23
N ILE A 190 -14.68 3.88 4.41
CA ILE A 190 -14.85 2.45 4.68
C ILE A 190 -15.93 1.85 3.78
N THR A 191 -17.07 2.53 3.64
CA THR A 191 -18.17 2.07 2.77
C THR A 191 -17.71 1.92 1.33
N PHE A 192 -16.97 2.91 0.82
CA PHE A 192 -16.43 2.88 -0.54
C PHE A 192 -15.53 1.67 -0.79
N SER A 193 -14.59 1.42 0.12
CA SER A 193 -13.65 0.30 0.00
C SER A 193 -14.35 -1.06 0.10
N ASN A 194 -15.29 -1.20 1.03
CA ASN A 194 -16.07 -2.43 1.19
C ASN A 194 -16.95 -2.74 -0.02
N ASN A 195 -17.54 -1.73 -0.65
CA ASN A 195 -18.33 -1.92 -1.86
C ASN A 195 -17.47 -2.53 -3.00
N ILE A 196 -16.22 -2.07 -3.16
CA ILE A 196 -15.30 -2.64 -4.15
C ILE A 196 -14.93 -4.10 -3.81
N LEU A 197 -14.66 -4.39 -2.54
CA LEU A 197 -14.33 -5.73 -2.09
C LEU A 197 -15.51 -6.69 -2.33
N ASN A 198 -16.72 -6.27 -1.98
CA ASN A 198 -17.93 -7.05 -2.21
C ASN A 198 -18.15 -7.37 -3.68
N GLU A 199 -17.99 -6.40 -4.59
CA GLU A 199 -18.12 -6.64 -6.02
C GLU A 199 -17.03 -7.56 -6.57
N ASN A 200 -15.77 -7.42 -6.09
CA ASN A 200 -14.71 -8.34 -6.46
C ASN A 200 -15.06 -9.79 -6.09
N ASN A 201 -15.63 -10.00 -4.91
CA ASN A 201 -16.01 -11.33 -4.41
C ASN A 201 -17.31 -11.87 -5.03
N ALA A 202 -18.23 -10.99 -5.41
CA ALA A 202 -19.52 -11.35 -6.01
C ALA A 202 -19.38 -11.83 -7.47
N PHE A 203 -18.43 -11.24 -8.22
CA PHE A 203 -18.24 -11.61 -9.63
C PHE A 203 -17.63 -13.01 -9.77
N LYS A 204 -18.33 -13.89 -10.51
CA LYS A 204 -17.90 -15.25 -10.79
C LYS A 204 -18.23 -15.60 -12.24
N LEU A 205 -17.20 -15.71 -13.08
CA LEU A 205 -17.34 -16.18 -14.45
C LEU A 205 -17.07 -17.69 -14.48
N PHE A 206 -18.14 -18.48 -14.47
CA PHE A 206 -18.05 -19.94 -14.67
C PHE A 206 -18.04 -20.27 -16.16
N VAL A 207 -17.06 -21.05 -16.56
CA VAL A 207 -16.98 -21.62 -17.91
C VAL A 207 -17.29 -23.11 -17.79
N ASP A 208 -18.23 -23.58 -18.60
CA ASP A 208 -18.75 -24.98 -18.59
C ASP A 208 -18.19 -25.83 -19.71
N LYS A 209 -17.70 -25.22 -20.79
CA LYS A 209 -17.24 -25.87 -21.98
C LYS A 209 -15.75 -25.73 -22.19
N GLU A 210 -15.08 -26.82 -22.47
CA GLU A 210 -13.65 -26.86 -22.72
C GLU A 210 -13.24 -26.02 -23.95
N GLU A 211 -14.10 -25.93 -24.97
CA GLU A 211 -13.88 -25.12 -26.16
C GLU A 211 -13.71 -23.61 -25.84
N ASP A 212 -14.38 -23.12 -24.78
CA ASP A 212 -14.31 -21.72 -24.33
C ASP A 212 -13.01 -21.40 -23.57
N LEU A 213 -12.19 -22.44 -23.27
CA LEU A 213 -10.87 -22.29 -22.64
C LEU A 213 -9.74 -22.17 -23.68
N ALA A 214 -10.07 -22.09 -24.97
CA ALA A 214 -9.06 -21.97 -26.02
C ALA A 214 -8.11 -20.84 -25.77
N GLY A 215 -6.80 -21.10 -25.93
CA GLY A 215 -5.70 -20.17 -25.68
C GLY A 215 -5.23 -20.11 -24.22
N LEU A 216 -6.02 -20.53 -23.24
CA LEU A 216 -5.62 -20.49 -21.83
C LEU A 216 -4.55 -21.55 -21.52
N PRO A 217 -3.45 -21.16 -20.85
CA PRO A 217 -2.39 -22.07 -20.41
C PRO A 217 -2.89 -23.16 -19.47
N GLU A 218 -2.26 -24.33 -19.49
CA GLU A 218 -2.68 -25.48 -18.66
C GLU A 218 -2.64 -25.16 -17.16
N TRP A 219 -1.58 -24.51 -16.68
CA TRP A 219 -1.48 -24.10 -15.27
C TRP A 219 -2.65 -23.20 -14.84
N PHE A 220 -3.13 -22.34 -15.74
CA PHE A 220 -4.22 -21.42 -15.45
C PHE A 220 -5.59 -22.13 -15.47
N ARG A 221 -5.79 -23.09 -16.39
CA ARG A 221 -6.98 -23.96 -16.41
C ARG A 221 -7.07 -24.78 -15.12
N GLN A 222 -5.96 -25.35 -14.66
CA GLN A 222 -5.90 -26.09 -13.39
C GLN A 222 -6.27 -25.22 -12.19
N SER A 223 -5.72 -24.02 -12.09
CA SER A 223 -6.07 -23.07 -11.05
C SER A 223 -7.56 -22.72 -11.06
N ALA A 224 -8.12 -22.42 -12.24
CA ALA A 224 -9.53 -22.10 -12.40
C ALA A 224 -10.45 -23.30 -12.06
N ALA A 225 -10.03 -24.54 -12.33
CA ALA A 225 -10.76 -25.75 -11.96
C ALA A 225 -10.80 -25.97 -10.45
N GLU A 226 -9.68 -25.76 -9.74
CA GLU A 226 -9.64 -25.86 -8.28
C GLU A 226 -10.48 -24.73 -7.61
N GLU A 227 -10.44 -23.51 -8.14
CA GLU A 227 -11.32 -22.42 -7.69
C GLU A 227 -12.81 -22.75 -7.89
N ALA A 228 -13.19 -23.32 -9.05
CA ALA A 228 -14.56 -23.74 -9.30
C ALA A 228 -15.00 -24.85 -8.35
N LYS A 229 -14.14 -25.83 -8.08
CA LYS A 229 -14.37 -26.90 -7.12
C LYS A 229 -14.55 -26.37 -5.69
N ALA A 230 -13.70 -25.42 -5.26
CA ALA A 230 -13.82 -24.73 -3.98
C ALA A 230 -15.14 -23.95 -3.88
N ALA A 231 -15.61 -23.38 -5.00
CA ALA A 231 -16.91 -22.69 -5.09
C ALA A 231 -18.12 -23.66 -5.23
N GLY A 232 -17.92 -24.98 -5.07
CA GLY A 232 -18.99 -25.99 -5.14
C GLY A 232 -19.47 -26.35 -6.54
N GLN A 233 -18.67 -26.05 -7.59
CA GLN A 233 -18.98 -26.32 -8.99
C GLN A 233 -17.89 -27.20 -9.66
N PRO A 234 -17.66 -28.44 -9.17
CA PRO A 234 -16.65 -29.32 -9.75
C PRO A 234 -16.99 -29.65 -11.23
N GLY A 235 -15.95 -29.70 -12.07
CA GLY A 235 -16.09 -29.92 -13.50
C GLY A 235 -16.31 -28.67 -14.34
N LYS A 236 -16.25 -27.48 -13.71
CA LYS A 236 -16.23 -26.19 -14.38
C LYS A 236 -14.90 -25.47 -14.10
N TRP A 237 -14.76 -24.27 -14.67
CA TRP A 237 -13.64 -23.36 -14.44
C TRP A 237 -14.17 -22.02 -13.97
N LEU A 238 -13.60 -21.48 -12.88
CA LEU A 238 -14.00 -20.19 -12.31
C LEU A 238 -12.93 -19.14 -12.55
N PHE A 239 -13.34 -18.00 -13.12
CA PHE A 239 -12.51 -16.80 -13.26
C PHE A 239 -13.14 -15.66 -12.49
N THR A 240 -12.28 -14.85 -11.82
CA THR A 240 -12.67 -13.76 -10.91
C THR A 240 -12.03 -12.44 -11.34
N LEU A 241 -12.36 -11.34 -10.62
CA LEU A 241 -11.77 -10.02 -10.88
C LEU A 241 -10.40 -9.82 -10.22
N HIS A 242 -9.91 -10.76 -9.43
CA HIS A 242 -8.55 -10.68 -8.88
C HIS A 242 -7.51 -10.71 -10.00
N ASN A 243 -6.41 -9.95 -9.84
CA ASN A 243 -5.40 -9.80 -10.88
C ASN A 243 -4.82 -11.15 -11.36
N ALA A 244 -4.53 -12.06 -10.43
CA ALA A 244 -4.03 -13.41 -10.77
C ALA A 244 -5.00 -14.26 -11.61
N SER A 245 -6.30 -13.90 -11.66
CA SER A 245 -7.30 -14.56 -12.50
C SER A 245 -7.63 -13.74 -13.74
N ARG A 246 -7.92 -12.44 -13.58
CA ARG A 246 -8.36 -11.55 -14.66
C ARG A 246 -7.29 -11.29 -15.71
N LEU A 247 -6.07 -10.98 -15.28
CA LEU A 247 -5.00 -10.60 -16.24
C LEU A 247 -4.61 -11.75 -17.16
N PRO A 248 -4.32 -12.99 -16.67
CA PRO A 248 -4.08 -14.12 -17.57
C PRO A 248 -5.27 -14.45 -18.48
N PHE A 249 -6.51 -14.26 -17.98
CA PHE A 249 -7.69 -14.46 -18.83
C PHE A 249 -7.72 -13.47 -20.00
N LEU A 250 -7.45 -12.19 -19.76
CA LEU A 250 -7.38 -11.16 -20.80
C LEU A 250 -6.20 -11.36 -21.75
N GLN A 251 -5.08 -11.90 -21.26
CA GLN A 251 -3.87 -12.16 -22.06
C GLN A 251 -4.00 -13.34 -23.01
N TYR A 252 -4.65 -14.42 -22.54
CA TYR A 252 -4.57 -15.72 -23.23
C TYR A 252 -5.88 -16.21 -23.84
N SER A 253 -7.05 -15.83 -23.28
CA SER A 253 -8.32 -16.36 -23.76
C SER A 253 -8.58 -15.96 -25.22
N GLU A 254 -8.82 -16.95 -26.10
CA GLU A 254 -9.26 -16.70 -27.49
C GLU A 254 -10.73 -16.28 -27.56
N ASN A 255 -11.52 -16.54 -26.50
CA ASN A 255 -12.92 -16.19 -26.46
C ASN A 255 -13.11 -14.68 -26.17
N ARG A 256 -13.20 -13.88 -27.25
CA ARG A 256 -13.36 -12.42 -27.19
C ARG A 256 -14.58 -11.98 -26.39
N PRO A 257 -15.80 -12.56 -26.54
CA PRO A 257 -16.95 -12.24 -25.70
C PRO A 257 -16.71 -12.41 -24.20
N LEU A 258 -15.98 -13.44 -23.77
CA LEU A 258 -15.66 -13.65 -22.36
C LEU A 258 -14.58 -12.66 -21.88
N ARG A 259 -13.61 -12.27 -22.72
CA ARG A 259 -12.70 -11.15 -22.40
C ARG A 259 -13.46 -9.86 -22.18
N GLU A 260 -14.40 -9.53 -23.06
CA GLU A 260 -15.28 -8.37 -22.92
C GLU A 260 -16.06 -8.39 -21.60
N GLN A 261 -16.64 -9.55 -21.25
CA GLN A 261 -17.42 -9.74 -20.03
C GLN A 261 -16.59 -9.46 -18.77
N ILE A 262 -15.43 -10.11 -18.64
CA ILE A 262 -14.59 -9.94 -17.44
C ILE A 262 -13.98 -8.52 -17.38
N TYR A 263 -13.60 -7.93 -18.51
CA TYR A 263 -13.09 -6.57 -18.59
C TYR A 263 -14.15 -5.55 -18.15
N LYS A 264 -15.37 -5.65 -18.72
CA LYS A 264 -16.48 -4.75 -18.36
C LYS A 264 -16.88 -4.88 -16.90
N ALA A 265 -16.90 -6.09 -16.37
CA ALA A 265 -17.15 -6.28 -14.94
C ALA A 265 -16.09 -5.57 -14.08
N TYR A 266 -14.82 -5.66 -14.45
CA TYR A 266 -13.74 -5.01 -13.73
C TYR A 266 -13.82 -3.49 -13.74
N ILE A 267 -14.03 -2.88 -14.91
CA ILE A 267 -14.04 -1.40 -15.05
C ILE A 267 -15.34 -0.75 -14.58
N ASN A 268 -16.39 -1.54 -14.30
CA ASN A 268 -17.67 -1.06 -13.78
C ASN A 268 -17.87 -1.35 -12.28
N ARG A 269 -16.82 -1.73 -11.56
CA ARG A 269 -16.91 -1.89 -10.11
C ARG A 269 -17.36 -0.58 -9.46
N GLY A 270 -18.27 -0.67 -8.49
CA GLY A 270 -18.90 0.48 -7.86
C GLY A 270 -19.80 1.30 -8.79
N ASN A 271 -20.22 0.76 -9.92
CA ASN A 271 -21.05 1.45 -10.95
C ASN A 271 -22.18 0.56 -11.49
N ASN A 272 -22.75 -0.31 -10.68
CA ASN A 272 -23.76 -1.28 -11.12
C ASN A 272 -25.20 -0.91 -10.70
N ASN A 273 -25.42 0.24 -10.07
CA ASN A 273 -26.72 0.71 -9.54
C ASN A 273 -27.35 -0.27 -8.55
N ASP A 274 -26.51 -0.91 -7.75
CA ASP A 274 -26.88 -1.83 -6.68
C ASP A 274 -26.40 -1.30 -5.31
N GLU A 275 -26.43 -2.16 -4.28
CA GLU A 275 -26.00 -1.80 -2.91
C GLU A 275 -24.52 -1.45 -2.80
N ASN A 276 -23.69 -1.84 -3.76
CA ASN A 276 -22.26 -1.57 -3.79
C ASN A 276 -21.89 -0.36 -4.68
N ASP A 277 -22.89 0.43 -5.12
CA ASP A 277 -22.65 1.58 -5.98
C ASP A 277 -21.91 2.71 -5.26
N ASN A 278 -20.83 3.20 -5.85
CA ASN A 278 -19.95 4.21 -5.26
C ASN A 278 -20.09 5.62 -5.89
N LYS A 279 -20.96 5.82 -6.88
CA LYS A 279 -21.08 7.13 -7.56
C LYS A 279 -21.44 8.25 -6.60
N GLU A 280 -22.40 8.02 -5.72
CA GLU A 280 -22.83 9.01 -4.74
C GLU A 280 -21.80 9.13 -3.60
N ASN A 281 -21.16 8.03 -3.20
CA ASN A 281 -20.11 8.04 -2.17
C ASN A 281 -18.93 8.93 -2.60
N ILE A 282 -18.39 8.75 -3.81
CA ILE A 282 -17.29 9.58 -4.29
C ILE A 282 -17.69 11.05 -4.48
N ARG A 283 -18.92 11.33 -4.94
CA ARG A 283 -19.43 12.69 -5.05
C ARG A 283 -19.45 13.38 -3.69
N LYS A 284 -19.95 12.72 -2.65
CA LYS A 284 -19.97 13.23 -1.27
C LYS A 284 -18.56 13.43 -0.74
N ILE A 285 -17.67 12.46 -0.93
CA ILE A 285 -16.28 12.54 -0.49
C ILE A 285 -15.59 13.76 -1.08
N VAL A 286 -15.69 13.97 -2.40
CA VAL A 286 -15.08 15.13 -3.08
C VAL A 286 -15.69 16.44 -2.59
N SER A 287 -17.02 16.48 -2.37
CA SER A 287 -17.72 17.66 -1.85
C SER A 287 -17.23 18.03 -0.43
N LEU A 288 -17.17 17.06 0.47
CA LEU A 288 -16.73 17.26 1.85
C LEU A 288 -15.25 17.66 1.91
N ARG A 289 -14.41 17.07 1.08
CA ARG A 289 -12.99 17.45 0.96
C ARG A 289 -12.81 18.89 0.51
N LEU A 290 -13.59 19.33 -0.48
CA LEU A 290 -13.57 20.73 -0.92
C LEU A 290 -14.03 21.68 0.20
N GLU A 291 -15.10 21.33 0.91
CA GLU A 291 -15.58 22.10 2.04
C GLU A 291 -14.54 22.18 3.15
N LYS A 292 -13.91 21.05 3.50
CA LYS A 292 -12.79 20.98 4.45
C LYS A 292 -11.64 21.90 4.05
N ALA A 293 -11.22 21.85 2.79
CA ALA A 293 -10.13 22.70 2.29
C ALA A 293 -10.47 24.17 2.40
N LYS A 294 -11.71 24.57 2.06
CA LYS A 294 -12.16 25.96 2.17
C LYS A 294 -12.20 26.46 3.61
N LEU A 295 -12.69 25.63 4.55
CA LEU A 295 -12.64 25.96 5.99
C LEU A 295 -11.21 26.20 6.47
N LEU A 296 -10.24 25.45 5.95
CA LEU A 296 -8.83 25.56 6.30
C LEU A 296 -8.05 26.62 5.50
N GLY A 297 -8.76 27.43 4.68
CA GLY A 297 -8.17 28.56 3.97
C GLY A 297 -7.56 28.23 2.60
N PHE A 298 -7.85 27.05 2.04
CA PHE A 298 -7.37 26.63 0.72
C PHE A 298 -8.49 26.73 -0.32
N ASP A 299 -8.14 27.07 -1.54
CA ASP A 299 -9.08 27.19 -2.67
C ASP A 299 -9.62 25.84 -3.17
N CYS A 300 -8.81 24.77 -3.06
CA CYS A 300 -9.17 23.40 -3.40
C CYS A 300 -8.46 22.38 -2.50
N TYR A 301 -8.96 21.15 -2.50
CA TYR A 301 -8.40 20.09 -1.65
C TYR A 301 -6.99 19.67 -2.06
N ALA A 302 -6.68 19.71 -3.36
CA ALA A 302 -5.33 19.38 -3.84
C ALA A 302 -4.28 20.32 -3.23
N ASN A 303 -4.52 21.65 -3.21
CA ASN A 303 -3.55 22.58 -2.62
C ASN A 303 -3.42 22.39 -1.10
N PHE A 304 -4.52 22.04 -0.40
CA PHE A 304 -4.44 21.64 1.00
C PHE A 304 -3.51 20.43 1.20
N VAL A 305 -3.63 19.38 0.40
CA VAL A 305 -2.79 18.18 0.54
C VAL A 305 -1.34 18.47 0.16
N LEU A 306 -1.13 19.15 -0.96
CA LEU A 306 0.18 19.32 -1.58
C LEU A 306 1.09 20.32 -0.85
N ASP A 307 0.56 21.14 0.02
CA ASP A 307 1.33 22.07 0.85
C ASP A 307 2.45 21.37 1.64
N GLU A 308 2.21 20.13 2.07
CA GLU A 308 3.16 19.32 2.85
C GLU A 308 3.99 18.33 2.01
N THR A 309 3.93 18.38 0.69
CA THR A 309 4.64 17.44 -0.21
C THR A 309 5.86 18.11 -0.87
N MET A 310 6.70 17.33 -1.58
CA MET A 310 7.81 17.87 -2.38
C MET A 310 7.30 18.78 -3.50
N ALA A 311 6.16 18.42 -4.11
CA ALA A 311 5.55 19.16 -5.22
C ALA A 311 4.96 20.52 -4.81
N LYS A 312 4.58 20.72 -3.55
CA LYS A 312 4.08 21.96 -2.95
C LYS A 312 2.73 22.47 -3.42
N ASN A 313 2.31 22.26 -4.66
CA ASN A 313 1.04 22.75 -5.20
C ASN A 313 0.59 22.00 -6.45
N ALA A 314 -0.69 22.13 -6.81
CA ALA A 314 -1.30 21.47 -7.94
C ALA A 314 -0.68 21.86 -9.29
N SER A 315 -0.18 23.09 -9.45
CA SER A 315 0.45 23.54 -10.69
C SER A 315 1.74 22.77 -10.99
N ASN A 316 2.58 22.53 -9.98
CA ASN A 316 3.83 21.76 -10.14
C ASN A 316 3.52 20.30 -10.50
N VAL A 317 2.53 19.68 -9.85
CA VAL A 317 2.08 18.33 -10.18
C VAL A 317 1.59 18.25 -11.62
N MET A 318 0.67 19.13 -12.01
CA MET A 318 0.11 19.12 -13.37
C MET A 318 1.16 19.43 -14.44
N SER A 319 2.17 20.23 -14.13
CA SER A 319 3.31 20.46 -15.03
C SER A 319 4.07 19.17 -15.33
N LEU A 320 4.39 18.37 -14.31
CA LEU A 320 5.03 17.06 -14.49
C LEU A 320 4.12 16.11 -15.29
N LEU A 321 2.85 15.97 -14.87
CA LEU A 321 1.92 15.03 -15.50
C LEU A 321 1.68 15.36 -16.97
N ASN A 322 1.47 16.63 -17.32
CA ASN A 322 1.29 17.06 -18.70
C ASN A 322 2.56 16.88 -19.54
N ASN A 323 3.74 17.10 -18.96
CA ASN A 323 5.00 16.84 -19.65
C ASN A 323 5.13 15.35 -20.00
N LEU A 324 4.93 14.45 -19.03
CA LEU A 324 4.94 13.01 -19.26
C LEU A 324 3.85 12.57 -20.26
N TRP A 325 2.65 13.15 -20.18
CA TRP A 325 1.54 12.87 -21.10
C TRP A 325 1.91 13.13 -22.55
N SER A 326 2.68 14.19 -22.80
CA SER A 326 3.12 14.57 -24.16
C SER A 326 4.01 13.52 -24.83
N TYR A 327 4.68 12.67 -24.06
CA TYR A 327 5.47 11.54 -24.55
C TYR A 327 4.66 10.23 -24.55
N ALA A 328 3.86 9.98 -23.51
CA ALA A 328 3.16 8.71 -23.31
C ALA A 328 2.04 8.49 -24.34
N LEU A 329 1.17 9.48 -24.54
CA LEU A 329 0.01 9.32 -25.43
C LEU A 329 0.38 9.04 -26.89
N PRO A 330 1.35 9.73 -27.51
CA PRO A 330 1.78 9.39 -28.88
C PRO A 330 2.33 7.95 -29.00
N LYS A 331 3.08 7.48 -27.98
CA LYS A 331 3.57 6.10 -27.92
C LYS A 331 2.43 5.11 -27.79
N ALA A 332 1.46 5.35 -26.92
CA ALA A 332 0.27 4.51 -26.76
C ALA A 332 -0.56 4.41 -28.05
N LYS A 333 -0.72 5.53 -28.79
CA LYS A 333 -1.39 5.55 -30.11
C LYS A 333 -0.65 4.72 -31.15
N ALA A 334 0.69 4.75 -31.13
CA ALA A 334 1.51 3.94 -32.03
C ALA A 334 1.37 2.44 -31.68
N GLU A 335 1.36 2.10 -30.39
CA GLU A 335 1.12 0.73 -29.90
C GLU A 335 -0.28 0.24 -30.31
N ALA A 336 -1.35 1.01 -30.08
CA ALA A 336 -2.71 0.68 -30.52
C ALA A 336 -2.77 0.39 -32.03
N THR A 337 -2.10 1.23 -32.84
CA THR A 337 -2.02 1.05 -34.29
C THR A 337 -1.32 -0.28 -34.66
N GLU A 338 -0.28 -0.66 -33.91
CA GLU A 338 0.42 -1.91 -34.15
C GLU A 338 -0.44 -3.13 -33.77
N LEU A 339 -1.16 -3.07 -32.65
CA LEU A 339 -2.11 -4.11 -32.23
C LEU A 339 -3.27 -4.26 -33.21
N GLN A 340 -3.84 -3.15 -33.71
CA GLN A 340 -4.88 -3.17 -34.74
C GLN A 340 -4.40 -3.86 -36.01
N LYS A 341 -3.19 -3.52 -36.49
CA LYS A 341 -2.60 -4.20 -37.66
C LYS A 341 -2.39 -5.69 -37.46
N LEU A 342 -2.12 -6.14 -36.22
CA LEU A 342 -2.03 -7.56 -35.93
C LEU A 342 -3.40 -8.23 -35.98
N MET A 343 -4.41 -7.58 -35.42
CA MET A 343 -5.80 -8.03 -35.44
C MET A 343 -6.37 -8.10 -36.86
N ASP A 344 -6.10 -7.12 -37.70
CA ASP A 344 -6.53 -7.07 -39.12
C ASP A 344 -6.01 -8.26 -39.92
N LYS A 345 -4.79 -8.75 -39.61
CA LYS A 345 -4.20 -9.94 -40.26
C LYS A 345 -4.93 -11.24 -39.95
N GLU A 346 -5.71 -11.28 -38.87
CA GLU A 346 -6.56 -12.41 -38.52
C GLU A 346 -7.89 -12.43 -39.32
N GLY A 347 -8.14 -11.39 -40.13
CA GLY A 347 -9.23 -11.35 -41.10
C GLY A 347 -10.63 -11.14 -40.50
N LYS A 348 -10.72 -10.73 -39.24
CA LYS A 348 -12.01 -10.57 -38.54
C LYS A 348 -12.73 -9.26 -38.86
N GLY A 349 -12.03 -8.25 -39.41
CA GLY A 349 -12.59 -6.94 -39.75
C GLY A 349 -13.15 -6.14 -38.56
N GLU A 350 -12.70 -6.47 -37.36
CA GLU A 350 -13.16 -5.85 -36.10
C GLU A 350 -12.21 -4.73 -35.68
N LYS A 351 -12.73 -3.75 -34.95
CA LYS A 351 -11.92 -2.71 -34.31
C LYS A 351 -11.32 -3.25 -33.02
N LEU A 352 -10.06 -2.85 -32.73
CA LEU A 352 -9.42 -3.08 -31.44
C LEU A 352 -10.22 -2.37 -30.35
N GLU A 353 -10.59 -3.09 -29.31
CA GLU A 353 -11.27 -2.59 -28.13
C GLU A 353 -10.39 -2.76 -26.88
N ALA A 354 -10.75 -2.11 -25.78
CA ALA A 354 -9.94 -2.16 -24.57
C ALA A 354 -9.73 -3.58 -24.01
N TRP A 355 -10.73 -4.48 -24.13
CA TRP A 355 -10.61 -5.90 -23.74
C TRP A 355 -9.74 -6.75 -24.66
N ASP A 356 -9.31 -6.19 -25.80
CA ASP A 356 -8.42 -6.86 -26.75
C ASP A 356 -6.95 -6.49 -26.50
N TRP A 357 -6.67 -5.40 -25.78
CA TRP A 357 -5.33 -4.86 -25.61
C TRP A 357 -4.34 -5.91 -25.09
N TRP A 358 -4.64 -6.51 -23.95
CA TRP A 358 -3.77 -7.51 -23.31
C TRP A 358 -3.54 -8.74 -24.20
N TYR A 359 -4.59 -9.22 -24.87
CA TYR A 359 -4.51 -10.38 -25.76
C TYR A 359 -3.60 -10.14 -26.96
N TYR A 360 -3.78 -9.01 -27.65
CA TYR A 360 -2.93 -8.69 -28.80
C TYR A 360 -1.54 -8.21 -28.39
N THR A 361 -1.37 -7.62 -27.24
CA THR A 361 -0.07 -7.30 -26.65
C THR A 361 0.75 -8.56 -26.43
N GLU A 362 0.16 -9.62 -25.84
CA GLU A 362 0.85 -10.89 -25.61
C GLU A 362 1.22 -11.58 -26.95
N LYS A 363 0.31 -11.61 -27.90
CA LYS A 363 0.60 -12.11 -29.26
C LYS A 363 1.73 -11.33 -29.95
N LEU A 364 1.73 -10.01 -29.81
CA LEU A 364 2.76 -9.16 -30.40
C LEU A 364 4.11 -9.36 -29.71
N ARG A 365 4.12 -9.49 -28.37
CA ARG A 365 5.29 -9.81 -27.57
C ARG A 365 5.93 -11.11 -28.01
N LYS A 366 5.13 -12.17 -28.09
CA LYS A 366 5.58 -13.48 -28.59
C LYS A 366 6.14 -13.38 -30.01
N LYS A 367 5.49 -12.63 -30.90
CA LYS A 367 5.94 -12.44 -32.27
C LYS A 367 7.24 -11.66 -32.40
N LYS A 368 7.42 -10.57 -31.62
CA LYS A 368 8.59 -9.69 -31.70
C LYS A 368 9.82 -10.29 -31.04
N TYR A 369 9.64 -10.90 -29.87
CA TYR A 369 10.74 -11.32 -29.01
C TYR A 369 10.88 -12.83 -28.91
N ASN A 370 9.94 -13.58 -29.48
CA ASN A 370 9.86 -15.04 -29.30
C ASN A 370 10.00 -15.42 -27.81
N LEU A 371 9.26 -14.74 -26.97
CA LEU A 371 9.19 -14.93 -25.52
C LEU A 371 7.76 -14.69 -25.07
N SER A 372 7.24 -15.61 -24.30
CA SER A 372 5.96 -15.51 -23.60
C SER A 372 6.18 -15.52 -22.10
N GLU A 373 5.16 -15.17 -21.35
CA GLU A 373 5.18 -15.30 -19.89
C GLU A 373 5.35 -16.76 -19.44
N GLU A 374 4.83 -17.72 -20.21
CA GLU A 374 5.03 -19.15 -19.98
C GLU A 374 6.50 -19.58 -20.04
N ASP A 375 7.31 -18.92 -20.87
CA ASP A 375 8.74 -19.21 -20.99
C ASP A 375 9.55 -18.73 -19.78
N THR A 376 9.06 -17.71 -19.05
CA THR A 376 9.76 -17.08 -17.93
C THR A 376 9.29 -17.58 -16.57
N LYS A 377 7.97 -17.81 -16.39
CA LYS A 377 7.37 -18.30 -15.12
C LYS A 377 8.10 -19.49 -14.49
N PRO A 378 8.55 -20.52 -15.23
CA PRO A 378 9.24 -21.65 -14.62
C PRO A 378 10.53 -21.29 -13.86
N TYR A 379 11.09 -20.13 -14.12
CA TYR A 379 12.31 -19.62 -13.45
C TYR A 379 12.01 -18.75 -12.22
N PHE A 380 10.76 -18.28 -12.06
CA PHE A 380 10.37 -17.32 -11.02
C PHE A 380 9.60 -17.98 -9.89
N LYS A 381 10.14 -19.05 -9.32
CA LYS A 381 9.59 -19.64 -8.10
C LYS A 381 9.66 -18.62 -6.96
N LEU A 382 8.54 -18.38 -6.27
CA LEU A 382 8.38 -17.36 -5.23
C LEU A 382 9.54 -17.34 -4.21
N GLU A 383 9.89 -18.50 -3.67
CA GLU A 383 10.95 -18.58 -2.67
C GLU A 383 12.33 -18.18 -3.23
N ASN A 384 12.58 -18.49 -4.52
CA ASN A 384 13.82 -18.09 -5.18
C ASN A 384 13.87 -16.58 -5.41
N VAL A 385 12.76 -15.99 -5.86
CA VAL A 385 12.63 -14.53 -6.08
C VAL A 385 12.81 -13.78 -4.76
N ARG A 386 12.11 -14.21 -3.69
CA ARG A 386 12.25 -13.62 -2.35
C ARG A 386 13.70 -13.71 -1.85
N ASN A 387 14.32 -14.88 -1.95
CA ASN A 387 15.71 -15.06 -1.53
C ASN A 387 16.67 -14.26 -2.42
N GLY A 388 16.32 -14.02 -3.68
CA GLY A 388 17.01 -13.09 -4.58
C GLY A 388 16.98 -11.67 -4.06
N ALA A 389 15.81 -11.17 -3.70
CA ALA A 389 15.66 -9.83 -3.10
C ALA A 389 16.46 -9.72 -1.78
N PHE A 390 16.43 -10.74 -0.93
CA PHE A 390 17.25 -10.80 0.30
C PHE A 390 18.75 -10.79 0.00
N THR A 391 19.17 -11.49 -1.06
CA THR A 391 20.58 -11.49 -1.50
C THR A 391 21.02 -10.13 -2.02
N VAL A 392 20.16 -9.44 -2.76
CA VAL A 392 20.42 -8.05 -3.20
C VAL A 392 20.60 -7.13 -1.99
N ALA A 393 19.71 -7.18 -1.02
CA ALA A 393 19.82 -6.39 0.20
C ALA A 393 21.09 -6.73 1.02
N ASN A 394 21.48 -8.01 1.06
CA ASN A 394 22.72 -8.41 1.69
C ASN A 394 23.94 -7.82 0.96
N LYS A 395 23.98 -7.90 -0.37
CA LYS A 395 25.10 -7.34 -1.15
C LYS A 395 25.19 -5.81 -1.03
N LEU A 396 24.07 -5.11 -1.02
CA LEU A 396 24.01 -3.65 -0.90
C LEU A 396 24.29 -3.16 0.53
N TYR A 397 23.63 -3.76 1.50
CA TYR A 397 23.58 -3.22 2.87
C TYR A 397 24.20 -4.12 3.93
N GLY A 398 24.60 -5.33 3.58
CA GLY A 398 25.19 -6.30 4.52
C GLY A 398 24.18 -7.00 5.43
N ILE A 399 22.88 -6.72 5.28
CA ILE A 399 21.83 -7.28 6.15
C ILE A 399 21.54 -8.75 5.84
N THR A 400 21.08 -9.48 6.85
CA THR A 400 20.66 -10.89 6.72
C THR A 400 19.23 -11.07 7.20
N LEU A 401 18.47 -11.93 6.49
CA LEU A 401 17.12 -12.30 6.85
C LEU A 401 17.06 -13.81 7.11
N THR A 402 16.67 -14.18 8.33
CA THR A 402 16.59 -15.59 8.77
C THR A 402 15.16 -15.93 9.15
N LYS A 403 14.58 -16.97 8.53
CA LYS A 403 13.23 -17.41 8.85
C LYS A 403 13.12 -17.83 10.31
N LEU A 404 12.07 -17.38 10.97
CA LEU A 404 11.71 -17.74 12.33
C LEU A 404 10.58 -18.76 12.32
N GLU A 405 10.72 -19.79 13.14
CA GLU A 405 9.69 -20.80 13.36
C GLU A 405 8.99 -20.56 14.72
N GLY A 406 7.69 -20.91 14.80
CA GLY A 406 6.93 -20.82 16.03
C GLY A 406 6.55 -19.39 16.48
N VAL A 407 6.75 -18.39 15.63
CA VAL A 407 6.27 -17.04 15.86
C VAL A 407 4.79 -16.97 15.50
N PRO A 408 3.92 -16.36 16.36
CA PRO A 408 2.50 -16.22 16.05
C PRO A 408 2.22 -15.45 14.75
N THR A 409 1.34 -15.99 13.92
CA THR A 409 0.87 -15.36 12.68
C THR A 409 -0.66 -15.37 12.63
N TYR A 410 -1.24 -14.45 11.86
CA TYR A 410 -2.69 -14.36 11.70
C TYR A 410 -3.26 -15.33 10.65
N HIS A 411 -2.41 -15.85 9.77
CA HIS A 411 -2.79 -16.84 8.75
C HIS A 411 -1.64 -17.86 8.54
N PRO A 412 -1.92 -19.13 8.21
CA PRO A 412 -0.88 -20.16 8.00
C PRO A 412 0.11 -19.85 6.87
N ASP A 413 -0.30 -19.07 5.87
CA ASP A 413 0.55 -18.68 4.73
C ASP A 413 1.56 -17.58 5.07
N VAL A 414 1.46 -16.96 6.25
CA VAL A 414 2.36 -15.88 6.67
C VAL A 414 3.69 -16.45 7.17
N GLU A 415 4.78 -15.97 6.62
CA GLU A 415 6.13 -16.28 7.06
C GLU A 415 6.75 -15.10 7.84
N VAL A 416 7.68 -15.39 8.75
CA VAL A 416 8.31 -14.37 9.61
C VAL A 416 9.82 -14.53 9.54
N PHE A 417 10.52 -13.38 9.46
CA PHE A 417 11.98 -13.33 9.36
C PHE A 417 12.57 -12.39 10.41
N GLU A 418 13.66 -12.81 11.05
CA GLU A 418 14.53 -11.91 11.80
C GLU A 418 15.48 -11.21 10.83
N VAL A 419 15.60 -9.89 10.96
CA VAL A 419 16.50 -9.07 10.15
C VAL A 419 17.63 -8.55 11.02
N LYS A 420 18.87 -8.82 10.59
CA LYS A 420 20.11 -8.40 11.29
C LYS A 420 21.01 -7.58 10.38
N ASP A 421 21.72 -6.62 10.98
CA ASP A 421 22.76 -5.87 10.32
C ASP A 421 24.05 -6.72 10.17
N ALA A 422 25.02 -6.18 9.45
CA ALA A 422 26.31 -6.82 9.19
C ALA A 422 27.09 -7.14 10.47
N ASP A 423 26.92 -6.36 11.54
CA ASP A 423 27.54 -6.59 12.86
C ASP A 423 26.78 -7.60 13.74
N GLY A 424 25.66 -8.13 13.24
CA GLY A 424 24.78 -9.07 13.93
C GLY A 424 23.72 -8.43 14.83
N SER A 425 23.68 -7.10 14.95
CA SER A 425 22.63 -6.39 15.68
C SER A 425 21.27 -6.56 15.00
N GLN A 426 20.19 -6.65 15.80
CA GLN A 426 18.84 -6.80 15.26
C GLN A 426 18.34 -5.47 14.65
N LEU A 427 17.86 -5.53 13.41
CA LEU A 427 17.22 -4.41 12.72
C LEU A 427 15.69 -4.42 12.85
N GLY A 428 15.08 -5.59 12.97
CA GLY A 428 13.63 -5.72 13.10
C GLY A 428 13.14 -7.13 12.83
N ILE A 429 11.79 -7.26 12.80
CA ILE A 429 11.10 -8.48 12.40
C ILE A 429 10.27 -8.17 11.16
N PHE A 430 10.31 -9.08 10.20
CA PHE A 430 9.66 -8.93 8.92
C PHE A 430 8.65 -10.05 8.66
N TYR A 431 7.38 -9.69 8.54
CA TYR A 431 6.26 -10.56 8.18
C TYR A 431 6.00 -10.46 6.69
N VAL A 432 5.70 -11.59 6.03
CA VAL A 432 5.33 -11.63 4.62
C VAL A 432 4.08 -12.48 4.41
N ASP A 433 3.12 -11.94 3.67
CA ASP A 433 1.84 -12.55 3.36
C ASP A 433 1.58 -12.44 1.84
N TYR A 434 1.88 -13.50 1.09
CA TYR A 434 1.99 -13.42 -0.36
C TYR A 434 0.73 -13.81 -1.13
N PHE A 435 -0.23 -14.55 -0.54
CA PHE A 435 -1.28 -15.19 -1.33
C PHE A 435 -2.66 -14.52 -1.17
N PRO A 436 -3.45 -14.46 -2.27
CA PRO A 436 -4.82 -13.94 -2.24
C PRO A 436 -5.77 -14.86 -1.48
N ARG A 437 -6.82 -14.28 -0.89
CA ARG A 437 -7.94 -14.96 -0.26
C ARG A 437 -9.15 -14.02 -0.17
N SER A 438 -10.35 -14.54 0.12
CA SER A 438 -11.60 -13.77 0.12
C SER A 438 -11.63 -12.61 1.12
N GLY A 439 -10.92 -12.74 2.24
CA GLY A 439 -10.79 -11.67 3.25
C GLY A 439 -9.65 -10.69 3.00
N LYS A 440 -9.00 -10.73 1.85
CA LYS A 440 -7.83 -9.92 1.54
C LYS A 440 -8.10 -8.95 0.40
N SER A 441 -7.82 -7.68 0.63
CA SER A 441 -7.89 -6.62 -0.38
C SER A 441 -6.95 -6.90 -1.55
N GLY A 442 -7.33 -6.42 -2.74
CA GLY A 442 -6.47 -6.53 -3.92
C GLY A 442 -5.31 -5.55 -3.88
N GLY A 443 -4.21 -5.92 -4.56
CA GLY A 443 -2.98 -5.13 -4.60
C GLY A 443 -1.90 -5.68 -3.69
N ALA A 444 -0.94 -4.82 -3.35
CA ALA A 444 0.13 -5.11 -2.41
C ALA A 444 0.41 -3.86 -1.57
N TRP A 445 0.96 -4.04 -0.37
CA TRP A 445 1.30 -2.94 0.52
C TRP A 445 2.27 -3.37 1.62
N MET A 446 2.95 -2.37 2.20
CA MET A 446 3.73 -2.49 3.43
C MET A 446 2.98 -1.85 4.59
N SER A 447 3.06 -2.46 5.78
CA SER A 447 2.56 -1.91 7.05
C SER A 447 3.57 -2.15 8.17
N ASN A 448 3.42 -1.40 9.28
CA ASN A 448 4.13 -1.64 10.52
C ASN A 448 3.18 -2.14 11.61
N TYR A 449 3.54 -3.20 12.33
CA TYR A 449 2.89 -3.56 13.60
C TYR A 449 3.50 -2.78 14.78
N ARG A 450 4.71 -2.27 14.58
CA ARG A 450 5.40 -1.36 15.50
C ARG A 450 6.39 -0.51 14.72
N GLU A 451 6.37 0.79 14.95
CA GLU A 451 7.34 1.72 14.39
C GLU A 451 8.70 1.62 15.09
N GLN A 452 9.75 2.03 14.41
CA GLN A 452 11.06 2.29 15.02
C GLN A 452 10.97 3.49 15.94
N GLN A 453 11.56 3.38 17.13
CA GLN A 453 11.70 4.49 18.07
C GLN A 453 12.91 4.26 19.00
N GLY A 454 13.93 5.10 18.92
CA GLY A 454 15.15 4.93 19.71
C GLY A 454 15.72 3.51 19.57
N ASP A 455 15.86 2.78 20.68
CA ASP A 455 16.33 1.39 20.71
C ASP A 455 15.23 0.36 20.38
N THR A 456 13.96 0.78 20.27
CA THR A 456 12.83 -0.12 19.94
C THR A 456 12.80 -0.37 18.45
N ARG A 457 13.10 -1.62 18.05
CA ARG A 457 13.17 -1.99 16.63
C ARG A 457 11.79 -2.27 16.03
N PRO A 458 11.61 -2.00 14.71
CA PRO A 458 10.32 -2.08 14.04
C PRO A 458 9.85 -3.54 13.83
N LEU A 459 8.54 -3.68 13.67
CA LEU A 459 7.89 -4.90 13.19
C LEU A 459 7.18 -4.56 11.89
N VAL A 460 7.70 -5.05 10.78
CA VAL A 460 7.27 -4.70 9.42
C VAL A 460 6.51 -5.86 8.78
N CYS A 461 5.52 -5.56 7.96
CA CYS A 461 4.72 -6.55 7.23
C CYS A 461 4.58 -6.14 5.76
N ASN A 462 4.85 -7.07 4.84
CA ASN A 462 4.45 -6.96 3.44
C ASN A 462 3.27 -7.89 3.15
N VAL A 463 2.25 -7.36 2.50
CA VAL A 463 1.06 -8.10 2.06
C VAL A 463 0.95 -8.01 0.55
N CYS A 464 0.81 -9.16 -0.14
CA CYS A 464 0.70 -9.26 -1.59
C CYS A 464 -0.44 -10.21 -1.99
N SER A 465 -0.69 -10.34 -3.29
CA SER A 465 -1.73 -11.22 -3.85
C SER A 465 -1.20 -11.97 -5.06
N PHE A 466 -0.12 -12.76 -4.86
CA PHE A 466 0.58 -13.49 -5.92
C PHE A 466 -0.09 -14.81 -6.29
N THR A 467 0.29 -15.34 -7.45
CA THR A 467 -0.16 -16.64 -7.95
C THR A 467 0.11 -17.75 -6.92
N LYS A 468 -0.95 -18.46 -6.51
CA LYS A 468 -0.86 -19.58 -5.54
C LYS A 468 -0.20 -20.82 -6.14
N PRO A 469 0.43 -21.68 -5.29
CA PRO A 469 0.79 -23.02 -5.70
C PRO A 469 -0.46 -23.84 -6.07
N VAL A 470 -0.34 -24.76 -7.06
CA VAL A 470 -1.43 -25.63 -7.50
C VAL A 470 -0.95 -27.07 -7.62
N GLY A 471 -1.52 -27.98 -6.83
CA GLY A 471 -1.05 -29.36 -6.77
C GLY A 471 0.44 -29.43 -6.38
N ASP A 472 1.25 -30.10 -7.21
CA ASP A 472 2.70 -30.22 -7.02
C ASP A 472 3.49 -29.04 -7.63
N THR A 473 2.81 -28.09 -8.31
CA THR A 473 3.44 -26.92 -8.89
C THR A 473 3.56 -25.82 -7.84
N PRO A 474 4.79 -25.34 -7.51
CA PRO A 474 4.96 -24.24 -6.56
C PRO A 474 4.38 -22.93 -7.10
N SER A 475 4.35 -21.89 -6.27
CA SER A 475 4.04 -20.55 -6.73
C SER A 475 5.09 -20.09 -7.74
N LEU A 476 4.67 -19.89 -8.98
CA LEU A 476 5.48 -19.40 -10.10
C LEU A 476 4.98 -18.00 -10.49
N LEU A 477 5.81 -17.00 -10.26
CA LEU A 477 5.46 -15.60 -10.43
C LEU A 477 5.51 -15.16 -11.90
N THR A 478 4.68 -14.18 -12.23
CA THR A 478 4.89 -13.36 -13.44
C THR A 478 6.00 -12.33 -13.19
N MET A 479 6.50 -11.69 -14.23
CA MET A 479 7.48 -10.61 -14.07
C MET A 479 6.90 -9.43 -13.27
N ASP A 480 5.63 -9.08 -13.47
CA ASP A 480 4.91 -8.04 -12.70
C ASP A 480 4.85 -8.39 -11.20
N GLU A 481 4.58 -9.66 -10.86
CA GLU A 481 4.61 -10.14 -9.47
C GLU A 481 6.04 -10.13 -8.88
N VAL A 482 7.06 -10.41 -9.69
CA VAL A 482 8.48 -10.29 -9.28
C VAL A 482 8.83 -8.83 -8.97
N GLU A 483 8.51 -7.90 -9.85
CA GLU A 483 8.73 -6.46 -9.65
C GLU A 483 7.96 -5.96 -8.41
N THR A 484 6.70 -6.39 -8.23
CA THR A 484 5.91 -6.07 -7.03
C THR A 484 6.57 -6.59 -5.74
N LEU A 485 7.14 -7.80 -5.74
CA LEU A 485 7.85 -8.31 -4.56
C LEU A 485 9.06 -7.44 -4.20
N PHE A 486 9.83 -7.01 -5.19
CA PHE A 486 10.96 -6.10 -4.98
C PHE A 486 10.48 -4.72 -4.51
N HIS A 487 9.37 -4.20 -5.06
CA HIS A 487 8.74 -2.95 -4.65
C HIS A 487 8.39 -2.97 -3.16
N GLU A 488 7.56 -3.93 -2.74
CA GLU A 488 7.12 -4.02 -1.34
C GLU A 488 8.29 -4.27 -0.38
N PHE A 489 9.31 -5.03 -0.84
CA PHE A 489 10.51 -5.22 -0.07
C PHE A 489 11.34 -3.92 0.06
N GLY A 490 11.29 -3.03 -0.94
CA GLY A 490 11.90 -1.69 -0.86
C GLY A 490 11.26 -0.82 0.25
N HIS A 491 9.93 -0.84 0.37
CA HIS A 491 9.24 -0.22 1.50
C HIS A 491 9.62 -0.87 2.83
N ALA A 492 9.70 -2.22 2.86
CA ALA A 492 10.12 -2.93 4.06
C ALA A 492 11.56 -2.55 4.48
N LEU A 493 12.48 -2.39 3.53
CA LEU A 493 13.84 -1.91 3.81
C LEU A 493 13.82 -0.50 4.42
N HIS A 494 12.96 0.40 3.94
CA HIS A 494 12.80 1.73 4.52
C HIS A 494 12.31 1.67 5.98
N GLY A 495 11.35 0.79 6.27
CA GLY A 495 10.87 0.55 7.63
C GLY A 495 11.88 -0.12 8.55
N LEU A 496 12.64 -1.12 8.04
CA LEU A 496 13.57 -1.93 8.82
C LEU A 496 14.90 -1.22 9.11
N LEU A 497 15.41 -0.45 8.14
CA LEU A 497 16.73 0.20 8.24
C LEU A 497 16.67 1.55 8.95
N THR A 498 15.49 2.15 9.11
CA THR A 498 15.35 3.46 9.76
C THR A 498 16.01 3.50 11.14
N LYS A 499 16.64 4.63 11.45
CA LYS A 499 17.34 4.93 12.74
C LYS A 499 16.75 6.15 13.42
N CYS A 500 15.53 6.51 13.09
CA CYS A 500 14.87 7.66 13.71
C CYS A 500 14.67 7.45 15.21
N GLU A 501 14.84 8.53 15.97
CA GLU A 501 14.61 8.54 17.41
C GLU A 501 13.13 8.57 17.75
N TYR A 502 12.30 9.18 16.88
CA TYR A 502 10.86 9.39 17.10
C TYR A 502 10.04 8.61 16.09
N LYS A 503 8.93 7.99 16.56
CA LYS A 503 8.03 7.23 15.69
C LYS A 503 7.35 8.09 14.62
N GLY A 504 7.06 9.35 14.92
CA GLY A 504 6.43 10.29 14.01
C GLY A 504 7.29 10.68 12.80
N THR A 505 8.60 10.39 12.83
CA THR A 505 9.55 10.61 11.71
C THR A 505 10.12 9.33 11.14
N SER A 506 9.70 8.15 11.67
CA SER A 506 10.32 6.86 11.40
C SER A 506 9.88 6.26 10.06
N GLY A 507 10.80 5.59 9.38
CA GLY A 507 10.53 4.72 8.24
C GLY A 507 9.72 5.38 7.14
N THR A 508 8.56 4.82 6.83
CA THR A 508 7.67 5.29 5.78
C THR A 508 6.78 6.49 6.19
N ASN A 509 6.98 7.06 7.40
CA ASN A 509 6.27 8.28 7.86
C ASN A 509 6.81 9.57 7.20
N VAL A 510 7.19 9.48 5.96
CA VAL A 510 7.70 10.56 5.09
C VAL A 510 6.57 11.23 4.29
N VAL A 511 6.89 12.31 3.58
CA VAL A 511 5.92 12.93 2.67
C VAL A 511 5.55 11.99 1.52
N ARG A 512 4.30 12.10 1.04
CA ARG A 512 3.69 11.12 0.12
C ARG A 512 4.47 10.93 -1.18
N ASP A 513 5.00 11.99 -1.75
CA ASP A 513 5.72 11.94 -3.04
C ASP A 513 7.21 11.58 -2.90
N PHE A 514 7.65 11.21 -1.68
CA PHE A 514 8.96 10.61 -1.43
C PHE A 514 8.88 9.13 -1.05
N VAL A 515 7.73 8.70 -0.50
CA VAL A 515 7.58 7.35 0.08
C VAL A 515 7.84 6.22 -0.91
N GLU A 516 7.57 6.45 -2.21
CA GLU A 516 7.76 5.45 -3.26
C GLU A 516 9.20 5.38 -3.79
N LEU A 517 10.11 6.28 -3.42
CA LEU A 517 11.50 6.23 -3.88
C LEU A 517 12.19 4.93 -3.46
N PRO A 518 12.14 4.47 -2.18
CA PRO A 518 12.79 3.23 -1.76
C PRO A 518 12.19 1.97 -2.39
N SER A 519 10.89 1.97 -2.66
CA SER A 519 10.20 0.83 -3.29
C SER A 519 10.54 0.74 -4.78
N GLN A 520 10.36 1.84 -5.52
CA GLN A 520 10.54 1.85 -6.97
C GLN A 520 12.01 1.69 -7.39
N ILE A 521 12.96 2.26 -6.66
CA ILE A 521 14.37 2.03 -6.97
C ILE A 521 14.74 0.54 -6.81
N ASN A 522 14.12 -0.15 -5.85
CA ASN A 522 14.41 -1.57 -5.61
C ASN A 522 13.92 -2.48 -6.74
N GLU A 523 12.88 -2.08 -7.49
CA GLU A 523 12.38 -2.78 -8.68
C GLU A 523 13.46 -2.93 -9.77
N HIS A 524 14.35 -1.95 -9.92
CA HIS A 524 15.37 -1.98 -10.96
C HIS A 524 16.28 -3.20 -10.86
N TRP A 525 16.62 -3.65 -9.64
CA TRP A 525 17.44 -4.85 -9.45
C TRP A 525 16.74 -6.13 -9.92
N ALA A 526 15.41 -6.20 -9.90
CA ALA A 526 14.68 -7.41 -10.28
C ALA A 526 15.04 -7.91 -11.68
N THR A 527 15.30 -7.00 -12.61
CA THR A 527 15.58 -7.31 -14.03
C THR A 527 17.02 -7.13 -14.44
N GLU A 528 17.94 -6.80 -13.52
CA GLU A 528 19.36 -6.73 -13.85
C GLU A 528 19.92 -8.15 -14.12
N PRO A 529 20.70 -8.34 -15.20
CA PRO A 529 21.20 -9.67 -15.61
C PRO A 529 21.93 -10.43 -14.52
N GLU A 530 22.78 -9.74 -13.75
CA GLU A 530 23.50 -10.34 -12.62
C GLU A 530 22.53 -10.85 -11.55
N VAL A 531 21.48 -10.10 -11.26
CA VAL A 531 20.46 -10.43 -10.24
C VAL A 531 19.54 -11.55 -10.73
N LEU A 532 19.09 -11.50 -11.98
CA LEU A 532 18.32 -12.59 -12.59
C LEU A 532 19.07 -13.94 -12.45
N LYS A 533 20.37 -13.98 -12.74
CA LYS A 533 21.19 -15.19 -12.59
C LYS A 533 21.29 -15.69 -11.14
N MET A 534 21.10 -14.84 -10.15
CA MET A 534 21.13 -15.26 -8.74
C MET A 534 19.87 -16.02 -8.35
N TYR A 535 18.69 -15.54 -8.76
CA TYR A 535 17.43 -16.10 -8.26
C TYR A 535 16.62 -16.89 -9.30
N ALA A 536 16.71 -16.53 -10.59
CA ALA A 536 15.88 -17.15 -11.62
C ALA A 536 16.40 -18.54 -11.98
N LYS A 537 15.87 -19.56 -11.29
CA LYS A 537 16.21 -20.96 -11.47
C LYS A 537 14.98 -21.77 -11.78
N HIS A 538 15.06 -22.62 -12.81
CA HIS A 538 13.94 -23.47 -13.22
C HIS A 538 13.48 -24.36 -12.06
N TYR A 539 12.20 -24.32 -11.73
CA TYR A 539 11.65 -24.92 -10.50
C TYR A 539 11.79 -26.45 -10.42
N GLN A 540 11.89 -27.14 -11.56
CA GLN A 540 12.08 -28.60 -11.62
C GLN A 540 13.54 -29.01 -11.77
N THR A 541 14.31 -28.33 -12.66
CA THR A 541 15.68 -28.76 -12.99
C THR A 541 16.72 -28.05 -12.13
N GLY A 542 16.40 -26.89 -11.55
CA GLY A 542 17.35 -26.04 -10.83
C GLY A 542 18.32 -25.24 -11.72
N GLU A 543 18.21 -25.39 -13.05
CA GLU A 543 19.04 -24.68 -14.01
C GLU A 543 18.78 -23.18 -13.96
N VAL A 544 19.86 -22.41 -14.01
CA VAL A 544 19.80 -20.93 -14.09
C VAL A 544 19.16 -20.51 -15.41
N ILE A 545 18.38 -19.45 -15.37
CA ILE A 545 17.77 -18.85 -16.56
C ILE A 545 18.80 -18.61 -17.66
N PRO A 546 18.55 -19.05 -18.91
CA PRO A 546 19.49 -18.88 -20.02
C PRO A 546 19.73 -17.40 -20.37
N ASP A 547 20.96 -17.06 -20.79
CA ASP A 547 21.30 -15.72 -21.24
C ASP A 547 20.40 -15.22 -22.37
N GLU A 548 19.96 -16.10 -23.28
CA GLU A 548 19.02 -15.76 -24.36
C GLU A 548 17.66 -15.27 -23.82
N ILE A 549 17.17 -15.86 -22.74
CA ILE A 549 15.90 -15.41 -22.10
C ILE A 549 16.13 -14.05 -21.42
N ILE A 550 17.27 -13.87 -20.72
CA ILE A 550 17.63 -12.59 -20.10
C ILE A 550 17.70 -11.48 -21.15
N GLU A 551 18.37 -11.70 -22.28
CA GLU A 551 18.44 -10.74 -23.37
C GLU A 551 17.05 -10.35 -23.89
N LYS A 552 16.16 -11.32 -24.05
CA LYS A 552 14.77 -11.07 -24.47
C LYS A 552 13.98 -10.27 -23.43
N ILE A 553 14.16 -10.55 -22.14
CA ILE A 553 13.56 -9.76 -21.04
C ILE A 553 14.03 -8.29 -21.14
N LEU A 554 15.32 -8.07 -21.32
CA LEU A 554 15.87 -6.71 -21.45
C LEU A 554 15.34 -5.96 -22.68
N GLN A 555 15.21 -6.66 -23.81
CA GLN A 555 14.66 -6.08 -25.04
C GLN A 555 13.18 -5.67 -24.87
N GLN A 556 12.45 -6.28 -23.94
CA GLN A 556 11.05 -5.98 -23.66
C GLN A 556 10.84 -4.80 -22.71
N LYS A 557 11.87 -4.27 -22.04
CA LYS A 557 11.73 -3.19 -21.04
C LYS A 557 10.93 -1.98 -21.54
N THR A 558 11.07 -1.65 -22.82
CA THR A 558 10.36 -0.52 -23.45
C THR A 558 9.06 -0.91 -24.17
N PHE A 559 8.70 -2.20 -24.14
CA PHE A 559 7.50 -2.73 -24.78
C PHE A 559 6.26 -2.38 -23.99
N ASN A 560 5.20 -1.97 -24.67
CA ASN A 560 3.91 -1.57 -24.07
C ASN A 560 4.01 -0.41 -23.05
N GLN A 561 5.11 0.32 -23.00
CA GLN A 561 5.30 1.43 -22.06
C GLN A 561 4.42 2.65 -22.36
N GLY A 562 3.96 2.80 -23.62
CA GLY A 562 2.97 3.79 -23.98
C GLY A 562 1.65 3.56 -23.26
N PHE A 563 1.13 2.34 -23.31
CA PHE A 563 -0.09 1.93 -22.60
C PHE A 563 0.07 2.09 -21.08
N MET A 564 1.07 1.44 -20.50
CA MET A 564 1.26 1.41 -19.04
C MET A 564 1.41 2.82 -18.45
N THR A 565 2.17 3.68 -19.12
CA THR A 565 2.36 5.05 -18.66
C THR A 565 1.09 5.90 -18.86
N THR A 566 0.37 5.70 -19.96
CA THR A 566 -0.86 6.46 -20.26
C THR A 566 -1.98 6.11 -19.28
N GLU A 567 -2.21 4.82 -18.97
CA GLU A 567 -3.24 4.45 -17.98
C GLU A 567 -2.95 4.98 -16.57
N LEU A 568 -1.68 4.97 -16.16
CA LEU A 568 -1.22 5.50 -14.86
C LEU A 568 -1.38 7.03 -14.81
N LEU A 569 -0.93 7.73 -15.85
CA LEU A 569 -1.08 9.19 -15.99
C LEU A 569 -2.56 9.60 -16.03
N ALA A 570 -3.40 8.86 -16.74
CA ALA A 570 -4.85 9.12 -16.79
C ALA A 570 -5.47 9.08 -15.39
N ALA A 571 -5.10 8.10 -14.57
CA ALA A 571 -5.56 8.01 -13.19
C ALA A 571 -5.01 9.17 -12.33
N ALA A 572 -3.73 9.52 -12.45
CA ALA A 572 -3.12 10.62 -11.70
C ALA A 572 -3.73 11.98 -12.06
N ILE A 573 -3.99 12.23 -13.34
CA ILE A 573 -4.66 13.46 -13.80
C ILE A 573 -6.12 13.47 -13.35
N LEU A 574 -6.81 12.34 -13.36
CA LEU A 574 -8.17 12.21 -12.86
C LEU A 574 -8.24 12.53 -11.36
N ASP A 575 -7.33 12.00 -10.55
CA ASP A 575 -7.20 12.32 -9.13
C ASP A 575 -7.01 13.83 -8.92
N MET A 576 -6.07 14.44 -9.64
CA MET A 576 -5.85 15.88 -9.56
C MET A 576 -7.08 16.68 -9.98
N ASN A 577 -7.76 16.30 -11.06
CA ASN A 577 -8.99 16.96 -11.50
C ASN A 577 -10.11 16.87 -10.46
N LEU A 578 -10.29 15.71 -9.80
CA LEU A 578 -11.27 15.53 -8.72
C LEU A 578 -11.00 16.45 -7.53
N HIS A 579 -9.73 16.72 -7.23
CA HIS A 579 -9.35 17.45 -6.02
C HIS A 579 -8.96 18.92 -6.27
N THR A 580 -8.93 19.37 -7.54
CA THR A 580 -8.78 20.78 -7.91
C THR A 580 -10.11 21.47 -8.24
N VAL A 581 -11.24 20.75 -8.17
CA VAL A 581 -12.57 21.35 -8.33
C VAL A 581 -12.81 22.42 -7.28
N THR A 582 -13.51 23.48 -7.67
CA THR A 582 -13.90 24.60 -6.80
C THR A 582 -15.40 24.66 -6.53
N ASP A 583 -16.18 23.87 -7.29
CA ASP A 583 -17.61 23.64 -7.10
C ASP A 583 -17.94 22.18 -7.46
N VAL A 584 -18.69 21.50 -6.60
CA VAL A 584 -19.11 20.09 -6.78
C VAL A 584 -20.63 19.92 -6.74
N LYS A 585 -21.40 21.02 -6.74
CA LYS A 585 -22.85 20.97 -6.77
C LYS A 585 -23.32 20.34 -8.08
N ASN A 586 -24.03 19.20 -7.97
CA ASN A 586 -24.63 18.49 -9.10
C ASN A 586 -23.63 17.88 -10.11
N ILE A 587 -22.40 17.56 -9.71
CA ILE A 587 -21.47 16.86 -10.58
C ILE A 587 -21.92 15.39 -10.73
N ASP A 588 -22.14 14.96 -11.97
CA ASP A 588 -22.18 13.55 -12.34
C ASP A 588 -20.75 13.04 -12.46
N MET A 589 -20.35 12.11 -11.60
CA MET A 589 -18.97 11.64 -11.51
C MET A 589 -18.51 10.89 -12.76
N LEU A 590 -19.40 10.17 -13.44
CA LEU A 590 -19.05 9.46 -14.69
C LEU A 590 -18.90 10.43 -15.86
N ALA A 591 -19.79 11.43 -15.94
CA ALA A 591 -19.67 12.49 -16.94
C ALA A 591 -18.41 13.33 -16.71
N PHE A 592 -18.07 13.62 -15.46
CA PHE A 592 -16.83 14.32 -15.09
C PHE A 592 -15.59 13.56 -15.53
N GLU A 593 -15.52 12.26 -15.21
CA GLU A 593 -14.42 11.38 -15.64
C GLU A 593 -14.28 11.38 -17.16
N LYS A 594 -15.41 11.18 -17.85
CA LYS A 594 -15.44 11.16 -19.32
C LYS A 594 -14.93 12.47 -19.91
N GLU A 595 -15.42 13.61 -19.43
CA GLU A 595 -14.98 14.93 -19.90
C GLU A 595 -13.48 15.17 -19.66
N ALA A 596 -12.98 14.75 -18.49
CA ALA A 596 -11.56 14.84 -18.17
C ALA A 596 -10.70 14.02 -19.14
N MET A 597 -11.09 12.79 -19.44
CA MET A 597 -10.37 11.90 -20.36
C MET A 597 -10.49 12.36 -21.82
N ASP A 598 -11.65 12.85 -22.24
CA ASP A 598 -11.86 13.42 -23.57
C ASP A 598 -10.94 14.65 -23.82
N LYS A 599 -10.82 15.54 -22.82
CA LYS A 599 -9.92 16.71 -22.88
C LYS A 599 -8.43 16.32 -23.02
N LEU A 600 -8.04 15.21 -22.44
CA LEU A 600 -6.69 14.66 -22.58
C LEU A 600 -6.46 13.99 -23.95
N GLY A 601 -7.52 13.71 -24.70
CA GLY A 601 -7.47 12.96 -25.95
C GLY A 601 -7.10 11.50 -25.73
N LEU A 602 -7.45 10.93 -24.55
CA LEU A 602 -7.26 9.53 -24.25
C LEU A 602 -8.00 8.67 -25.28
N ILE A 603 -7.33 7.66 -25.82
CA ILE A 603 -7.91 6.77 -26.81
C ILE A 603 -8.88 5.77 -26.14
N PRO A 604 -9.95 5.35 -26.83
CA PRO A 604 -10.98 4.49 -26.24
C PRO A 604 -10.49 3.08 -25.87
N GLU A 605 -9.38 2.65 -26.45
CA GLU A 605 -8.75 1.37 -26.16
C GLU A 605 -8.01 1.35 -24.80
N ILE A 606 -7.89 2.51 -24.14
CA ILE A 606 -7.24 2.65 -22.81
C ILE A 606 -8.22 3.31 -21.85
N ALA A 607 -8.50 2.64 -20.73
CA ALA A 607 -9.17 3.25 -19.58
C ALA A 607 -8.12 3.77 -18.59
N PRO A 608 -8.44 4.77 -17.75
CA PRO A 608 -7.62 5.09 -16.60
C PRO A 608 -7.41 3.85 -15.73
N ARG A 609 -6.22 3.68 -15.17
CA ARG A 609 -5.89 2.55 -14.28
C ARG A 609 -6.89 2.38 -13.14
N TYR A 610 -7.41 3.49 -12.66
CA TYR A 610 -8.51 3.55 -11.70
C TYR A 610 -9.55 4.56 -12.18
N ARG A 611 -10.82 4.17 -12.13
CA ARG A 611 -11.96 5.03 -12.42
C ARG A 611 -12.55 5.55 -11.11
N VAL A 612 -13.31 6.63 -11.18
CA VAL A 612 -13.85 7.33 -9.99
C VAL A 612 -14.60 6.41 -9.01
N THR A 613 -15.25 5.33 -9.49
CA THR A 613 -16.08 4.44 -8.66
C THR A 613 -15.31 3.34 -7.93
N TYR A 614 -14.04 3.09 -8.30
CA TYR A 614 -13.21 2.08 -7.64
C TYR A 614 -11.76 2.54 -7.36
N PHE A 615 -11.55 3.84 -7.27
CA PHE A 615 -10.24 4.43 -7.02
C PHE A 615 -9.89 4.39 -5.52
N ASN A 616 -9.62 3.21 -5.00
CA ASN A 616 -9.41 2.99 -3.57
C ASN A 616 -8.21 3.77 -3.00
N HIS A 617 -7.16 3.99 -3.81
CA HIS A 617 -5.99 4.78 -3.41
C HIS A 617 -6.36 6.17 -2.88
N ILE A 618 -7.26 6.88 -3.59
CA ILE A 618 -7.67 8.23 -3.15
C ILE A 618 -8.56 8.22 -1.91
N ILE A 619 -9.04 7.05 -1.49
CA ILE A 619 -9.74 6.87 -0.21
C ILE A 619 -8.72 6.62 0.91
N GLY A 620 -7.73 5.78 0.65
CA GLY A 620 -6.73 5.30 1.60
C GLY A 620 -5.49 6.20 1.80
N GLY A 621 -5.54 7.51 1.46
CA GLY A 621 -4.44 8.44 1.75
C GLY A 621 -3.69 8.98 0.53
N TYR A 622 -4.05 8.56 -0.71
CA TYR A 622 -3.49 9.09 -1.96
C TYR A 622 -4.42 10.11 -2.65
N ALA A 623 -5.33 10.75 -1.93
CA ALA A 623 -6.17 11.83 -2.46
C ALA A 623 -5.31 13.04 -2.84
N ALA A 624 -5.44 13.53 -4.09
CA ALA A 624 -4.52 14.49 -4.70
C ALA A 624 -3.04 14.05 -4.56
N GLY A 625 -2.81 12.74 -4.44
CA GLY A 625 -1.52 12.14 -4.13
C GLY A 625 -1.14 10.98 -5.05
N TYR A 626 -2.00 10.56 -5.98
CA TYR A 626 -1.70 9.43 -6.87
C TYR A 626 -0.56 9.75 -7.85
N TYR A 627 -0.29 11.02 -8.12
CA TYR A 627 0.87 11.48 -8.89
C TYR A 627 2.21 11.06 -8.26
N SER A 628 2.22 10.73 -6.97
CA SER A 628 3.43 10.40 -6.20
C SER A 628 4.22 9.24 -6.80
N TYR A 629 3.54 8.25 -7.40
CA TYR A 629 4.19 7.16 -8.14
C TYR A 629 5.01 7.69 -9.32
N LEU A 630 4.50 8.67 -10.06
CA LEU A 630 5.20 9.28 -11.19
C LEU A 630 6.27 10.29 -10.75
N TRP A 631 6.03 10.98 -9.65
CA TRP A 631 7.01 11.87 -9.04
C TRP A 631 8.21 11.06 -8.54
N ALA A 632 7.97 10.01 -7.79
CA ALA A 632 9.01 9.13 -7.30
C ALA A 632 9.70 8.35 -8.44
N ASN A 633 9.00 8.04 -9.56
CA ASN A 633 9.66 7.46 -10.73
C ASN A 633 10.70 8.40 -11.36
N VAL A 634 10.57 9.71 -11.24
CA VAL A 634 11.64 10.62 -11.62
C VAL A 634 12.83 10.47 -10.68
N LEU A 635 12.57 10.39 -9.39
CA LEU A 635 13.61 10.24 -8.37
C LEU A 635 14.34 8.90 -8.48
N ASP A 636 13.60 7.78 -8.59
CA ASP A 636 14.16 6.43 -8.58
C ASP A 636 15.00 6.13 -9.81
N ASN A 637 14.53 6.55 -11.01
CA ASN A 637 15.27 6.36 -12.25
C ASN A 637 16.58 7.16 -12.26
N ASP A 638 16.56 8.42 -11.78
CA ASP A 638 17.78 9.21 -11.66
C ASP A 638 18.69 8.70 -10.53
N ALA A 639 18.13 8.23 -9.44
CA ALA A 639 18.88 7.61 -8.34
C ALA A 639 19.56 6.31 -8.77
N PHE A 640 18.89 5.47 -9.57
CA PHE A 640 19.48 4.23 -10.06
C PHE A 640 20.62 4.46 -11.08
N GLU A 641 20.63 5.59 -11.79
CA GLU A 641 21.79 5.96 -12.63
C GLU A 641 23.08 6.05 -11.81
N ALA A 642 23.05 6.49 -10.53
CA ALA A 642 24.23 6.47 -9.66
C ALA A 642 24.80 5.06 -9.50
N PHE A 643 23.95 4.05 -9.36
CA PHE A 643 24.37 2.65 -9.30
C PHE A 643 24.88 2.13 -10.65
N LYS A 644 24.31 2.56 -11.77
CA LYS A 644 24.85 2.20 -13.10
C LYS A 644 26.20 2.84 -13.38
N GLU A 645 26.42 4.07 -12.93
CA GLU A 645 27.69 4.80 -13.07
C GLU A 645 28.86 4.13 -12.33
N HIS A 646 28.60 3.54 -11.15
CA HIS A 646 29.64 2.99 -10.27
C HIS A 646 29.63 1.46 -10.18
N GLY A 647 28.53 0.82 -10.57
CA GLY A 647 28.24 -0.62 -10.44
C GLY A 647 27.05 -0.87 -9.54
N ILE A 648 26.14 -1.78 -9.98
CA ILE A 648 24.85 -2.02 -9.30
C ILE A 648 24.97 -2.54 -7.87
N PHE A 649 26.16 -2.95 -7.44
CA PHE A 649 26.50 -3.37 -6.09
C PHE A 649 27.68 -2.57 -5.51
N ASP A 650 27.97 -1.37 -6.04
CA ASP A 650 28.99 -0.50 -5.46
C ASP A 650 28.66 -0.16 -4.01
N LYS A 651 29.57 -0.50 -3.12
CA LYS A 651 29.36 -0.37 -1.69
C LYS A 651 29.21 1.09 -1.23
N ASN A 652 29.97 2.00 -1.86
CA ASN A 652 29.92 3.41 -1.48
C ASN A 652 28.58 4.02 -1.89
N THR A 653 28.07 3.73 -3.08
CA THR A 653 26.76 4.18 -3.56
C THR A 653 25.64 3.59 -2.69
N ALA A 654 25.74 2.30 -2.34
CA ALA A 654 24.79 1.65 -1.44
C ALA A 654 24.78 2.27 -0.03
N ASP A 655 25.95 2.56 0.53
CA ASP A 655 26.09 3.21 1.84
C ASP A 655 25.54 4.65 1.80
N LEU A 656 25.79 5.40 0.72
CA LEU A 656 25.19 6.73 0.55
C LEU A 656 23.66 6.66 0.51
N PHE A 657 23.07 5.69 -0.23
CA PHE A 657 21.62 5.53 -0.27
C PHE A 657 21.06 5.07 1.08
N ARG A 658 21.70 4.09 1.72
CA ARG A 658 21.31 3.62 3.05
C ARG A 658 21.30 4.76 4.07
N HIS A 659 22.42 5.49 4.18
CA HIS A 659 22.59 6.49 5.23
C HIS A 659 21.87 7.82 4.99
N ASN A 660 21.59 8.18 3.73
CA ASN A 660 20.92 9.44 3.40
C ASN A 660 19.43 9.28 3.07
N VAL A 661 18.96 8.07 2.76
CA VAL A 661 17.55 7.82 2.41
C VAL A 661 16.93 6.81 3.39
N LEU A 662 17.38 5.54 3.38
CA LEU A 662 16.70 4.45 4.09
C LEU A 662 16.73 4.60 5.63
N GLU A 663 17.85 5.08 6.20
CA GLU A 663 18.00 5.25 7.65
C GLU A 663 17.33 6.53 8.18
N LYS A 664 16.95 7.46 7.30
CA LYS A 664 16.56 8.82 7.68
C LYS A 664 15.07 9.03 7.93
N GLY A 665 14.20 8.20 7.35
CA GLY A 665 12.77 8.47 7.43
C GLY A 665 12.47 9.93 7.06
N ASP A 666 11.69 10.62 7.89
CA ASP A 666 11.38 12.05 7.73
C ASP A 666 12.19 12.95 8.70
N SER A 667 13.42 12.57 9.02
CA SER A 667 14.29 13.34 9.93
C SER A 667 14.87 14.64 9.31
N GLU A 668 14.67 14.82 7.99
CA GLU A 668 15.15 15.99 7.23
C GLU A 668 14.23 16.23 6.01
N ASP A 669 14.36 17.39 5.36
CA ASP A 669 13.66 17.67 4.11
C ASP A 669 14.04 16.60 3.04
N PRO A 670 13.07 15.97 2.38
CA PRO A 670 13.34 14.86 1.45
C PRO A 670 14.22 15.26 0.24
N MET A 671 14.17 16.52 -0.20
CA MET A 671 15.06 16.98 -1.28
C MET A 671 16.50 17.14 -0.79
N VAL A 672 16.69 17.49 0.48
CA VAL A 672 18.03 17.52 1.12
C VAL A 672 18.59 16.11 1.19
N LEU A 673 17.78 15.12 1.64
CA LEU A 673 18.16 13.71 1.67
C LEU A 673 18.55 13.20 0.29
N TYR A 674 17.74 13.51 -0.73
CA TYR A 674 18.01 13.12 -2.10
C TYR A 674 19.32 13.72 -2.63
N ARG A 675 19.55 15.03 -2.44
CA ARG A 675 20.79 15.68 -2.85
C ARG A 675 22.03 15.15 -2.13
N ASN A 676 21.89 14.80 -0.84
CA ASN A 676 22.99 14.19 -0.08
C ASN A 676 23.38 12.83 -0.63
N PHE A 677 22.44 12.09 -1.20
CA PHE A 677 22.69 10.84 -1.89
C PHE A 677 23.22 11.06 -3.33
N ARG A 678 22.46 11.82 -4.15
CA ARG A 678 22.71 11.91 -5.60
C ARG A 678 23.75 12.96 -5.98
N GLY A 679 23.93 13.99 -5.16
CA GLY A 679 24.81 15.14 -5.43
C GLY A 679 24.22 16.17 -6.41
N ALA A 680 22.98 15.98 -6.87
CA ALA A 680 22.31 16.84 -7.86
C ALA A 680 20.78 16.82 -7.69
N GLU A 681 20.09 17.74 -8.40
CA GLU A 681 18.64 17.71 -8.56
C GLU A 681 18.22 16.51 -9.44
N PRO A 682 17.03 15.93 -9.20
CA PRO A 682 16.54 14.82 -10.02
C PRO A 682 16.27 15.25 -11.46
N SER A 683 16.61 14.37 -12.42
CA SER A 683 16.40 14.57 -13.85
C SER A 683 15.27 13.68 -14.37
N LEU A 684 14.43 14.21 -15.26
CA LEU A 684 13.39 13.45 -15.96
C LEU A 684 13.97 12.54 -17.08
N GLU A 685 15.16 12.82 -17.55
CA GLU A 685 15.80 12.14 -18.69
C GLU A 685 15.93 10.61 -18.50
N PRO A 686 16.43 10.10 -17.36
CA PRO A 686 16.53 8.67 -17.11
C PRO A 686 15.19 7.94 -17.21
N LEU A 687 14.13 8.51 -16.68
CA LEU A 687 12.78 7.93 -16.76
C LEU A 687 12.29 7.82 -18.20
N LEU A 688 12.41 8.90 -18.99
CA LEU A 688 11.98 8.89 -20.39
C LEU A 688 12.78 7.86 -21.23
N LYS A 689 14.08 7.77 -21.00
CA LYS A 689 14.95 6.79 -21.66
C LYS A 689 14.58 5.36 -21.25
N ASN A 690 14.38 5.11 -19.96
CA ASN A 690 14.03 3.78 -19.45
C ASN A 690 12.68 3.30 -19.99
N ARG A 691 11.72 4.21 -20.21
CA ARG A 691 10.42 3.92 -20.84
C ARG A 691 10.45 3.95 -22.38
N GLY A 692 11.60 4.18 -23.00
CA GLY A 692 11.73 4.26 -24.45
C GLY A 692 10.87 5.37 -25.07
N MET A 693 10.76 6.50 -24.37
CA MET A 693 10.01 7.69 -24.81
C MET A 693 10.93 8.80 -25.33
N LYS A 694 12.24 8.62 -25.15
CA LYS A 694 13.28 9.52 -25.65
C LYS A 694 14.51 8.75 -26.09
#